data_03097b16fe76939e553fd503d32168e6
#
_entry.id   03097b16fe76939e553fd503d32168e6
#
_cell.length_a   1.000
_cell.length_b   1.000
_cell.length_c   1.000
_cell.angle_alpha   90.00
_cell.angle_beta   90.00
_cell.angle_gamma   90.00
#
_symmetry.space_group_name_H-M   'P 1'
#
loop_
_entity.id
_entity.type
_entity.pdbx_description
1 polymer ?
#
loop_
_entity_poly.entity_id
_entity_poly.type
_entity_poly.pdbx_seq_one_letter_code
_entity_poly.pdbx_strand_id
1 'polypeptide(L)'
;KYTLLEGRIILSGIQALVRLLLDQNRADLIKGINTGTLVSGYRGSPVGMLDINLVRNKKLLDQHNINFIPGVNEDLGATLIYGSQMAGMVSNVKYDGVLGMWYGKAPGVDRSGDIFRHANFLGVGKNGGVLAVAGDDPSCKSSTLPSQSEPALFDAMMPIFYPGNVQEILDLGRYAYEMSRYSGLWSGFKIVTDIADAFGSAIVHPERININIPDFQYNGQPWKHTQNAKLVGHHSLPTEKEIHLGRIEAAKHFLASNNINKITVKSDDDSIGIITAGKTYYDIVEALDSLGWNEAFLNEKGIRILKLGATFPVDSNIIKQFSENLNEIFVIEEKRSFIEMLIKEEVYNYPNKPLIVGKTDEHNNSLIPGYGELTADDLSKIIFNRYASRLGVESDNNKINIISEVDNRVYGESLTSRSMYFCSGCPHNTSTVKLPEGDSAFGGIGCHLMAMFVDDGKAFGTTHMGGEGAQWTGMEPFIEKEHMFQNIGDGTFFHSGSLALRQAIAAGSHITYKILYNRAVAMTGAQDPDGGLDLPELTKYLKSQGVKKVIITTDDTSAYKSIEQSRWDKDVEIMHRDEIVDAQKKLKAIKGVTVLVHDQSCAANLRRLRKRGLVHEPKKRIFINEAVCEGCGDCGVKSNCLSVQPIKTEFGRKTQIDQPSCNKDYSCVEGNCPSFIQVIPSDKDDKRKLPDIGFDSSMLPNPKKIQKDVANVFLSLIHISEPTRPLYISYA
;
A
#
# COMPACT_ATOMS: atom_id res chain seq x y z
N LYS A 1 -15.41 -11.24 15.02
CA LYS A 1 -14.94 -11.65 13.71
C LYS A 1 -13.71 -12.55 13.72
N TYR A 2 -12.78 -12.37 14.66
CA TYR A 2 -11.56 -13.19 14.75
C TYR A 2 -11.73 -14.45 15.61
N THR A 3 -12.66 -14.44 16.58
CA THR A 3 -12.92 -15.55 17.52
C THR A 3 -14.00 -16.52 17.06
N LEU A 4 -14.94 -16.05 16.23
CA LEU A 4 -16.00 -16.93 15.71
C LEU A 4 -15.38 -18.05 14.86
N LEU A 5 -15.69 -19.31 15.16
CA LEU A 5 -15.16 -20.46 14.43
C LEU A 5 -15.96 -20.78 13.17
N GLU A 6 -17.28 -20.66 13.23
CA GLU A 6 -18.20 -21.00 12.16
C GLU A 6 -19.27 -19.92 12.00
N GLY A 7 -19.65 -19.62 10.76
CA GLY A 7 -20.74 -18.71 10.43
C GLY A 7 -20.32 -17.60 9.47
N ARG A 8 -21.16 -16.56 9.37
CA ARG A 8 -20.93 -15.41 8.49
C ARG A 8 -20.41 -14.20 9.30
N ILE A 9 -19.35 -13.58 8.81
CA ILE A 9 -18.73 -12.38 9.41
C ILE A 9 -18.49 -11.30 8.36
N ILE A 10 -18.34 -10.06 8.80
CA ILE A 10 -17.95 -8.94 7.95
C ILE A 10 -16.49 -8.59 8.23
N LEU A 11 -15.68 -8.53 7.18
CA LEU A 11 -14.25 -8.20 7.22
C LEU A 11 -13.90 -7.17 6.15
N SER A 12 -12.90 -6.33 6.42
CA SER A 12 -12.15 -5.70 5.32
C SER A 12 -11.13 -6.68 4.74
N GLY A 13 -10.59 -6.37 3.54
CA GLY A 13 -9.53 -7.18 2.94
C GLY A 13 -8.32 -7.34 3.89
N ILE A 14 -7.89 -6.25 4.53
CA ILE A 14 -6.82 -6.28 5.54
C ILE A 14 -7.19 -7.15 6.74
N GLN A 15 -8.44 -7.10 7.19
CA GLN A 15 -8.90 -7.95 8.30
C GLN A 15 -9.00 -9.42 7.89
N ALA A 16 -9.27 -9.70 6.62
CA ALA A 16 -9.25 -11.06 6.09
C ALA A 16 -7.84 -11.66 6.10
N LEU A 17 -6.80 -10.88 5.83
CA LEU A 17 -5.40 -11.34 5.97
C LEU A 17 -5.06 -11.76 7.41
N VAL A 18 -5.49 -10.97 8.41
CA VAL A 18 -5.31 -11.36 9.83
C VAL A 18 -6.14 -12.60 10.16
N ARG A 19 -7.36 -12.69 9.65
CA ARG A 19 -8.22 -13.84 9.85
C ARG A 19 -7.66 -15.12 9.22
N LEU A 20 -7.07 -15.01 8.04
CA LEU A 20 -6.41 -16.11 7.33
C LEU A 20 -5.33 -16.79 8.18
N LEU A 21 -4.50 -16.02 8.90
CA LEU A 21 -3.49 -16.57 9.82
C LEU A 21 -4.11 -17.47 10.89
N LEU A 22 -5.21 -17.01 11.48
CA LEU A 22 -5.94 -17.76 12.52
C LEU A 22 -6.61 -19.02 11.95
N ASP A 23 -7.22 -18.92 10.77
CA ASP A 23 -7.91 -20.06 10.16
C ASP A 23 -6.93 -21.12 9.65
N GLN A 24 -5.74 -20.73 9.16
CA GLN A 24 -4.70 -21.70 8.82
C GLN A 24 -4.19 -22.43 10.06
N ASN A 25 -3.90 -21.70 11.15
CA ASN A 25 -3.47 -22.33 12.40
C ASN A 25 -4.53 -23.29 12.96
N ARG A 26 -5.81 -22.89 12.96
CA ARG A 26 -6.91 -23.72 13.41
C ARG A 26 -7.06 -25.00 12.58
N ALA A 27 -6.92 -24.88 11.27
CA ALA A 27 -6.99 -26.04 10.39
C ALA A 27 -5.82 -27.00 10.56
N ASP A 28 -4.62 -26.46 10.81
CA ASP A 28 -3.45 -27.28 11.14
C ASP A 28 -3.68 -28.06 12.47
N LEU A 29 -4.21 -27.37 13.50
CA LEU A 29 -4.53 -28.01 14.78
C LEU A 29 -5.56 -29.15 14.63
N ILE A 30 -6.59 -29.00 13.77
CA ILE A 30 -7.55 -30.06 13.47
C ILE A 30 -6.86 -31.26 12.82
N LYS A 31 -5.85 -31.03 11.98
CA LYS A 31 -5.02 -32.09 11.38
C LYS A 31 -3.99 -32.68 12.36
N GLY A 32 -3.94 -32.21 13.60
CA GLY A 32 -2.97 -32.61 14.62
C GLY A 32 -1.58 -32.02 14.41
N ILE A 33 -1.45 -30.93 13.66
CA ILE A 33 -0.20 -30.23 13.39
C ILE A 33 -0.18 -28.92 14.19
N ASN A 34 0.69 -28.81 15.18
CA ASN A 34 0.83 -27.60 15.97
C ASN A 34 1.85 -26.66 15.30
N THR A 35 1.37 -25.71 14.51
CA THR A 35 2.22 -24.74 13.79
C THR A 35 2.42 -23.45 14.57
N GLY A 36 3.64 -22.90 14.50
CA GLY A 36 3.92 -21.50 14.80
C GLY A 36 3.85 -20.67 13.52
N THR A 37 3.60 -19.37 13.63
CA THR A 37 3.58 -18.46 12.49
C THR A 37 4.41 -17.22 12.77
N LEU A 38 5.25 -16.82 11.81
CA LEU A 38 5.94 -15.53 11.82
C LEU A 38 5.32 -14.62 10.77
N VAL A 39 4.93 -13.41 11.19
CA VAL A 39 4.51 -12.33 10.28
C VAL A 39 5.56 -11.24 10.32
N SER A 40 6.07 -10.84 9.16
CA SER A 40 7.02 -9.74 9.03
C SER A 40 6.88 -9.06 7.67
N GLY A 41 7.32 -7.82 7.57
CA GLY A 41 7.25 -7.01 6.37
C GLY A 41 7.34 -5.53 6.72
N TYR A 42 6.97 -4.66 5.78
CA TYR A 42 6.97 -3.23 6.02
C TYR A 42 5.67 -2.57 5.56
N ARG A 43 5.24 -1.59 6.33
CA ARG A 43 3.98 -0.88 6.13
C ARG A 43 3.98 0.00 4.88
N GLY A 44 2.92 -0.10 4.09
CA GLY A 44 2.72 0.71 2.89
C GLY A 44 1.33 0.45 2.32
N SER A 45 0.62 1.49 1.87
CA SER A 45 -0.69 1.31 1.22
C SER A 45 -0.55 0.47 -0.08
N PRO A 46 -1.45 -0.51 -0.33
CA PRO A 46 -2.73 -0.75 0.35
C PRO A 46 -2.66 -1.62 1.61
N VAL A 47 -1.53 -2.27 1.91
CA VAL A 47 -1.41 -3.17 3.07
C VAL A 47 -0.94 -2.47 4.35
N GLY A 48 -0.91 -1.15 4.38
CA GLY A 48 -0.37 -0.33 5.48
C GLY A 48 -1.11 -0.42 6.82
N MET A 49 -2.33 -0.96 6.84
CA MET A 49 -3.10 -1.16 8.07
C MET A 49 -2.95 -2.56 8.66
N LEU A 50 -2.19 -3.45 8.03
CA LEU A 50 -2.03 -4.83 8.48
C LEU A 50 -1.31 -4.89 9.83
N ASP A 51 -0.19 -4.18 9.98
CA ASP A 51 0.60 -4.11 11.22
C ASP A 51 -0.24 -3.60 12.40
N ILE A 52 -1.03 -2.54 12.21
CA ILE A 52 -1.93 -2.01 13.24
C ILE A 52 -2.96 -3.07 13.67
N ASN A 53 -3.53 -3.82 12.72
CA ASN A 53 -4.48 -4.88 13.03
C ASN A 53 -3.80 -6.05 13.76
N LEU A 54 -2.58 -6.40 13.41
CA LEU A 54 -1.78 -7.43 14.11
C LEU A 54 -1.50 -6.99 15.56
N VAL A 55 -0.99 -5.77 15.76
CA VAL A 55 -0.71 -5.24 17.11
C VAL A 55 -1.97 -5.18 17.98
N ARG A 56 -3.09 -4.70 17.42
CA ARG A 56 -4.37 -4.61 18.17
C ARG A 56 -4.90 -5.97 18.61
N ASN A 57 -4.59 -7.03 17.89
CA ASN A 57 -5.07 -8.39 18.17
C ASN A 57 -3.98 -9.28 18.77
N LYS A 58 -2.86 -8.71 19.23
CA LYS A 58 -1.69 -9.45 19.73
C LYS A 58 -2.04 -10.56 20.70
N LYS A 59 -2.89 -10.31 21.71
CA LYS A 59 -3.28 -11.35 22.71
C LYS A 59 -3.91 -12.58 22.07
N LEU A 60 -4.76 -12.39 21.05
CA LEU A 60 -5.38 -13.51 20.33
C LEU A 60 -4.37 -14.22 19.44
N LEU A 61 -3.50 -13.47 18.77
CA LEU A 61 -2.46 -14.02 17.91
C LEU A 61 -1.45 -14.85 18.72
N ASP A 62 -1.03 -14.36 19.89
CA ASP A 62 -0.13 -15.09 20.81
C ASP A 62 -0.75 -16.44 21.25
N GLN A 63 -2.09 -16.49 21.48
CA GLN A 63 -2.79 -17.73 21.81
C GLN A 63 -2.78 -18.78 20.67
N HIS A 64 -2.55 -18.33 19.45
CA HIS A 64 -2.43 -19.16 18.25
C HIS A 64 -1.00 -19.30 17.74
N ASN A 65 0.00 -19.03 18.58
CA ASN A 65 1.42 -19.10 18.23
C ASN A 65 1.81 -18.21 17.02
N ILE A 66 1.07 -17.12 16.80
CA ILE A 66 1.31 -16.17 15.71
C ILE A 66 2.10 -14.99 16.25
N ASN A 67 3.36 -14.87 15.82
CA ASN A 67 4.29 -13.82 16.21
C ASN A 67 4.38 -12.77 15.12
N PHE A 68 4.24 -11.50 15.48
CA PHE A 68 4.47 -10.37 14.59
C PHE A 68 5.76 -9.66 14.99
N ILE A 69 6.70 -9.59 14.06
CA ILE A 69 7.97 -8.87 14.19
C ILE A 69 8.05 -7.94 12.97
N PRO A 70 7.84 -6.62 13.13
CA PRO A 70 7.96 -5.70 12.02
C PRO A 70 9.39 -5.68 11.47
N GLY A 71 9.52 -5.62 10.15
CA GLY A 71 10.81 -5.38 9.51
C GLY A 71 11.20 -3.92 9.60
N VAL A 72 12.48 -3.63 9.75
CA VAL A 72 13.00 -2.27 9.58
C VAL A 72 12.76 -1.79 8.14
N ASN A 73 12.84 -2.72 7.20
CA ASN A 73 12.46 -2.55 5.80
C ASN A 73 11.96 -3.89 5.22
N GLU A 74 11.58 -3.88 3.94
CA GLU A 74 10.93 -5.03 3.30
C GLU A 74 11.85 -6.23 3.12
N ASP A 75 13.08 -6.02 2.69
CA ASP A 75 14.07 -7.09 2.45
C ASP A 75 14.51 -7.74 3.77
N LEU A 76 14.70 -6.97 4.85
CA LEU A 76 14.95 -7.54 6.17
C LEU A 76 13.71 -8.27 6.72
N GLY A 77 12.50 -7.74 6.48
CA GLY A 77 11.27 -8.46 6.81
C GLY A 77 11.18 -9.82 6.11
N ALA A 78 11.53 -9.89 4.82
CA ALA A 78 11.61 -11.14 4.08
C ALA A 78 12.71 -12.06 4.61
N THR A 79 13.85 -11.51 5.01
CA THR A 79 14.96 -12.26 5.60
C THR A 79 14.57 -12.89 6.96
N LEU A 80 13.74 -12.20 7.76
CA LEU A 80 13.18 -12.79 8.99
C LEU A 80 12.31 -14.01 8.68
N ILE A 81 11.43 -13.90 7.68
CA ILE A 81 10.61 -15.05 7.24
C ILE A 81 11.49 -16.18 6.69
N TYR A 82 12.50 -15.87 5.87
CA TYR A 82 13.48 -16.83 5.38
C TYR A 82 14.15 -17.59 6.54
N GLY A 83 14.61 -16.87 7.56
CA GLY A 83 15.22 -17.46 8.75
C GLY A 83 14.26 -18.38 9.52
N SER A 84 12.97 -18.06 9.56
CA SER A 84 11.96 -18.91 10.23
C SER A 84 11.83 -20.29 9.54
N GLN A 85 12.05 -20.37 8.23
CA GLN A 85 12.02 -21.62 7.48
C GLN A 85 13.26 -22.48 7.72
N MET A 86 14.35 -21.91 8.22
CA MET A 86 15.59 -22.62 8.57
C MET A 86 15.57 -23.19 9.99
N ALA A 87 14.57 -22.91 10.80
CA ALA A 87 14.54 -23.25 12.23
C ALA A 87 14.89 -24.74 12.50
N GLY A 88 14.33 -25.66 11.71
CA GLY A 88 14.60 -27.10 11.83
C GLY A 88 15.99 -27.57 11.41
N MET A 89 16.78 -26.70 10.77
CA MET A 89 18.14 -27.03 10.34
C MET A 89 19.17 -26.82 11.47
N VAL A 90 18.86 -25.99 12.45
CA VAL A 90 19.81 -25.58 13.49
C VAL A 90 19.58 -26.34 14.79
N SER A 91 18.34 -26.57 15.16
CA SER A 91 17.96 -27.27 16.40
C SER A 91 16.57 -27.86 16.31
N ASN A 92 16.14 -28.56 17.36
CA ASN A 92 14.75 -28.97 17.50
C ASN A 92 13.83 -27.75 17.56
N VAL A 93 12.81 -27.74 16.72
CA VAL A 93 11.79 -26.67 16.70
C VAL A 93 10.76 -26.85 17.82
N LYS A 94 10.20 -25.75 18.31
CA LYS A 94 9.14 -25.75 19.33
C LYS A 94 7.78 -26.22 18.80
N TYR A 95 7.61 -26.21 17.48
CA TYR A 95 6.36 -26.50 16.77
C TYR A 95 6.62 -27.57 15.71
N ASP A 96 5.55 -28.22 15.23
CA ASP A 96 5.64 -29.22 14.16
C ASP A 96 6.06 -28.63 12.81
N GLY A 97 5.86 -27.31 12.64
CA GLY A 97 6.27 -26.52 11.50
C GLY A 97 6.12 -25.02 11.76
N VAL A 98 6.73 -24.21 10.90
CA VAL A 98 6.64 -22.75 10.97
C VAL A 98 6.06 -22.19 9.67
N LEU A 99 4.94 -21.48 9.79
CA LEU A 99 4.35 -20.72 8.69
C LEU A 99 4.96 -19.32 8.63
N GLY A 100 4.99 -18.72 7.46
CA GLY A 100 5.46 -17.37 7.25
C GLY A 100 4.43 -16.51 6.52
N MET A 101 4.32 -15.23 6.87
CA MET A 101 3.66 -14.22 6.05
C MET A 101 4.58 -13.01 5.96
N TRP A 102 5.07 -12.77 4.75
CA TRP A 102 5.68 -11.47 4.42
C TRP A 102 4.60 -10.55 3.85
N TYR A 103 4.69 -9.23 4.10
CA TYR A 103 3.83 -8.24 3.46
C TYR A 103 4.62 -6.99 3.10
N GLY A 104 4.31 -6.44 1.95
CA GLY A 104 4.90 -5.19 1.47
C GLY A 104 4.11 -4.62 0.30
N LYS A 105 4.34 -3.34 0.04
CA LYS A 105 3.88 -2.66 -1.17
C LYS A 105 4.73 -3.11 -2.37
N ALA A 106 4.25 -2.92 -3.61
CA ALA A 106 5.01 -3.31 -4.80
C ALA A 106 6.47 -2.83 -4.84
N PRO A 107 6.85 -1.58 -4.49
CA PRO A 107 8.26 -1.21 -4.35
C PRO A 107 9.04 -2.04 -3.33
N GLY A 108 8.36 -2.57 -2.32
CA GLY A 108 8.95 -3.50 -1.37
C GLY A 108 9.15 -4.91 -1.95
N VAL A 109 8.30 -5.33 -2.89
CA VAL A 109 8.51 -6.55 -3.69
C VAL A 109 9.78 -6.41 -4.52
N ASP A 110 9.93 -5.29 -5.24
CA ASP A 110 11.12 -4.99 -6.05
C ASP A 110 12.39 -5.01 -5.19
N ARG A 111 12.34 -4.38 -4.02
CA ARG A 111 13.44 -4.34 -3.05
C ARG A 111 13.82 -5.72 -2.53
N SER A 112 12.85 -6.61 -2.36
CA SER A 112 13.03 -7.95 -1.78
C SER A 112 13.36 -9.03 -2.82
N GLY A 113 13.58 -8.68 -4.09
CA GLY A 113 13.75 -9.65 -5.17
C GLY A 113 14.87 -10.66 -4.92
N ASP A 114 16.02 -10.23 -4.40
CA ASP A 114 17.14 -11.13 -4.12
C ASP A 114 16.81 -12.13 -3.00
N ILE A 115 16.26 -11.68 -1.89
CA ILE A 115 15.88 -12.58 -0.79
C ILE A 115 14.73 -13.51 -1.18
N PHE A 116 13.82 -13.12 -2.07
CA PHE A 116 12.80 -14.03 -2.59
C PHE A 116 13.38 -15.17 -3.42
N ARG A 117 14.40 -14.89 -4.26
CA ARG A 117 15.12 -15.94 -4.97
C ARG A 117 15.84 -16.88 -4.00
N HIS A 118 16.56 -16.34 -3.01
CA HIS A 118 17.18 -17.14 -1.96
C HIS A 118 16.19 -18.03 -1.23
N ALA A 119 14.99 -17.50 -0.94
CA ALA A 119 13.92 -18.23 -0.26
C ALA A 119 13.40 -19.42 -1.08
N ASN A 120 13.19 -19.23 -2.37
CA ASN A 120 12.73 -20.29 -3.26
C ASN A 120 13.83 -21.34 -3.52
N PHE A 121 15.10 -20.96 -3.49
CA PHE A 121 16.21 -21.91 -3.52
C PHE A 121 16.33 -22.69 -2.21
N LEU A 122 16.22 -22.04 -1.05
CA LEU A 122 16.20 -22.74 0.24
C LEU A 122 15.06 -23.75 0.33
N GLY A 123 13.86 -23.34 -0.04
CA GLY A 123 12.61 -24.07 0.22
C GLY A 123 12.05 -23.85 1.62
N VAL A 124 10.77 -24.22 1.84
CA VAL A 124 10.12 -24.09 3.14
C VAL A 124 10.49 -25.22 4.09
N GLY A 125 10.40 -24.97 5.40
CA GLY A 125 10.66 -25.98 6.44
C GLY A 125 9.60 -27.09 6.46
N LYS A 126 9.90 -28.16 7.19
CA LYS A 126 8.93 -29.26 7.41
C LYS A 126 7.62 -28.70 7.98
N ASN A 127 6.48 -29.08 7.37
CA ASN A 127 5.15 -28.52 7.69
C ASN A 127 5.08 -26.98 7.66
N GLY A 128 6.11 -26.34 7.10
CA GLY A 128 6.15 -24.90 6.86
C GLY A 128 5.33 -24.51 5.63
N GLY A 129 5.25 -23.23 5.37
CA GLY A 129 4.62 -22.66 4.19
C GLY A 129 4.64 -21.14 4.30
N VAL A 130 4.83 -20.43 3.19
CA VAL A 130 5.01 -18.97 3.20
C VAL A 130 4.14 -18.29 2.17
N LEU A 131 3.45 -17.23 2.61
CA LEU A 131 2.81 -16.26 1.74
C LEU A 131 3.62 -14.97 1.68
N ALA A 132 3.85 -14.46 0.47
CA ALA A 132 4.36 -13.12 0.23
C ALA A 132 3.19 -12.24 -0.26
N VAL A 133 2.61 -11.45 0.64
CA VAL A 133 1.49 -10.56 0.34
C VAL A 133 2.02 -9.29 -0.31
N ALA A 134 1.78 -9.16 -1.62
CA ALA A 134 2.18 -8.03 -2.44
C ALA A 134 1.01 -7.05 -2.63
N GLY A 135 1.15 -5.84 -2.10
CA GLY A 135 0.15 -4.79 -2.20
C GLY A 135 0.35 -3.91 -3.43
N ASP A 136 -0.53 -4.01 -4.42
CA ASP A 136 -0.48 -3.21 -5.64
C ASP A 136 -1.49 -2.05 -5.62
N ASP A 137 -1.10 -0.94 -6.23
CA ASP A 137 -1.90 0.28 -6.37
C ASP A 137 -2.00 0.66 -7.86
N PRO A 138 -2.89 0.00 -8.62
CA PRO A 138 -2.98 0.19 -10.07
C PRO A 138 -3.29 1.61 -10.50
N SER A 139 -4.14 2.32 -9.77
CA SER A 139 -4.52 3.70 -10.04
C SER A 139 -3.57 4.74 -9.45
N CYS A 140 -2.51 4.30 -8.76
CA CYS A 140 -1.53 5.19 -8.12
C CYS A 140 -2.14 6.18 -7.10
N LYS A 141 -3.24 5.76 -6.42
CA LYS A 141 -3.96 6.61 -5.43
C LYS A 141 -3.08 7.06 -4.27
N SER A 142 -2.16 6.19 -3.83
CA SER A 142 -1.27 6.45 -2.68
C SER A 142 0.18 6.01 -2.94
N SER A 143 0.59 5.93 -4.18
CA SER A 143 1.91 5.51 -4.62
C SER A 143 2.61 6.62 -5.38
N THR A 144 3.94 6.66 -5.34
CA THR A 144 4.73 7.58 -6.17
C THR A 144 4.67 7.19 -7.65
N LEU A 145 4.65 5.87 -7.91
CA LEU A 145 4.56 5.30 -9.24
C LEU A 145 3.51 4.19 -9.26
N PRO A 146 2.78 4.01 -10.36
CA PRO A 146 1.92 2.84 -10.53
C PRO A 146 2.77 1.58 -10.65
N SER A 147 2.26 0.46 -10.15
CA SER A 147 3.03 -0.78 -10.01
C SER A 147 2.24 -2.01 -10.40
N GLN A 148 2.98 -3.08 -10.70
CA GLN A 148 2.49 -4.42 -10.98
C GLN A 148 3.52 -5.42 -10.45
N SER A 149 3.16 -6.19 -9.43
CA SER A 149 4.10 -7.09 -8.71
C SER A 149 4.31 -8.43 -9.39
N GLU A 150 3.40 -8.90 -10.26
CA GLU A 150 3.50 -10.23 -10.88
C GLU A 150 4.83 -10.48 -11.58
N PRO A 151 5.38 -9.56 -12.41
CA PRO A 151 6.65 -9.82 -13.09
C PRO A 151 7.83 -10.05 -12.14
N ALA A 152 7.89 -9.35 -11.01
CA ALA A 152 8.95 -9.55 -10.01
C ALA A 152 8.80 -10.86 -9.26
N LEU A 153 7.57 -11.26 -8.92
CA LEU A 153 7.28 -12.54 -8.29
C LEU A 153 7.53 -13.71 -9.27
N PHE A 154 7.19 -13.55 -10.54
CA PHE A 154 7.47 -14.50 -11.60
C PHE A 154 8.96 -14.73 -11.78
N ASP A 155 9.77 -13.68 -11.85
CA ASP A 155 11.22 -13.74 -11.96
C ASP A 155 11.87 -14.43 -10.73
N ALA A 156 11.24 -14.31 -9.55
CA ALA A 156 11.64 -15.06 -8.36
C ALA A 156 11.08 -16.50 -8.32
N MET A 157 10.43 -16.99 -9.37
CA MET A 157 9.81 -18.32 -9.47
C MET A 157 8.76 -18.59 -8.39
N MET A 158 8.03 -17.57 -7.94
CA MET A 158 6.99 -17.68 -6.92
C MET A 158 5.65 -17.90 -7.59
N PRO A 159 4.92 -19.00 -7.30
CA PRO A 159 3.52 -19.12 -7.70
C PRO A 159 2.68 -17.94 -7.21
N ILE A 160 1.76 -17.43 -8.04
CA ILE A 160 1.07 -16.17 -7.77
C ILE A 160 -0.44 -16.42 -7.68
N PHE A 161 -1.02 -16.18 -6.51
CA PHE A 161 -2.46 -16.17 -6.27
C PHE A 161 -3.00 -14.75 -6.31
N TYR A 162 -4.18 -14.60 -6.90
CA TYR A 162 -4.82 -13.29 -7.03
C TYR A 162 -6.30 -13.35 -6.62
N PRO A 163 -6.65 -13.12 -5.33
CA PRO A 163 -8.02 -13.04 -4.88
C PRO A 163 -8.71 -11.79 -5.40
N GLY A 164 -9.98 -11.91 -5.77
CA GLY A 164 -10.81 -10.82 -6.27
C GLY A 164 -11.81 -10.28 -5.25
N ASN A 165 -11.93 -10.89 -4.06
CA ASN A 165 -12.81 -10.42 -2.99
C ASN A 165 -12.37 -10.94 -1.61
N VAL A 166 -13.06 -10.50 -0.56
CA VAL A 166 -12.73 -10.82 0.84
C VAL A 166 -12.83 -12.33 1.14
N GLN A 167 -13.81 -13.04 0.56
CA GLN A 167 -13.91 -14.49 0.72
C GLN A 167 -12.72 -15.22 0.11
N GLU A 168 -12.30 -14.79 -1.07
CA GLU A 168 -11.18 -15.40 -1.78
C GLU A 168 -9.83 -15.14 -1.09
N ILE A 169 -9.69 -14.06 -0.31
CA ILE A 169 -8.51 -13.89 0.55
C ILE A 169 -8.39 -15.06 1.52
N LEU A 170 -9.50 -15.47 2.13
CA LEU A 170 -9.51 -16.61 3.06
C LEU A 170 -9.29 -17.95 2.35
N ASP A 171 -9.95 -18.15 1.22
CA ASP A 171 -9.94 -19.43 0.52
C ASP A 171 -8.63 -19.67 -0.24
N LEU A 172 -8.29 -18.76 -1.14
CA LEU A 172 -7.04 -18.86 -1.89
C LEU A 172 -5.82 -18.75 -0.99
N GLY A 173 -5.91 -17.97 0.11
CA GLY A 173 -4.83 -17.89 1.08
C GLY A 173 -4.54 -19.24 1.76
N ARG A 174 -5.58 -20.01 2.08
CA ARG A 174 -5.44 -21.38 2.60
C ARG A 174 -4.82 -22.32 1.56
N TYR A 175 -5.28 -22.27 0.31
CA TYR A 175 -4.66 -23.02 -0.78
C TYR A 175 -3.21 -22.62 -1.00
N ALA A 176 -2.89 -21.34 -0.95
CA ALA A 176 -1.54 -20.84 -1.15
C ALA A 176 -0.56 -21.29 -0.06
N TYR A 177 -0.99 -21.36 1.21
CA TYR A 177 -0.17 -21.95 2.29
C TYR A 177 0.08 -23.45 2.06
N GLU A 178 -0.96 -24.22 1.76
CA GLU A 178 -0.80 -25.67 1.54
C GLU A 178 -0.01 -25.98 0.26
N MET A 179 -0.17 -25.16 -0.80
CA MET A 179 0.65 -25.29 -1.99
C MET A 179 2.12 -24.97 -1.69
N SER A 180 2.40 -23.91 -0.93
CA SER A 180 3.75 -23.59 -0.49
C SER A 180 4.37 -24.76 0.31
N ARG A 181 3.61 -25.31 1.24
CA ARG A 181 4.00 -26.50 2.03
C ARG A 181 4.31 -27.72 1.15
N TYR A 182 3.49 -27.95 0.14
CA TYR A 182 3.61 -29.09 -0.76
C TYR A 182 4.73 -28.92 -1.78
N SER A 183 4.81 -27.76 -2.43
CA SER A 183 5.79 -27.51 -3.50
C SER A 183 7.20 -27.19 -2.98
N GLY A 184 7.29 -26.61 -1.80
CA GLY A 184 8.54 -26.05 -1.25
C GLY A 184 8.80 -24.59 -1.63
N LEU A 185 7.96 -23.98 -2.49
CA LEU A 185 8.11 -22.60 -2.94
C LEU A 185 7.34 -21.64 -2.02
N TRP A 186 7.81 -20.41 -1.91
CA TRP A 186 6.97 -19.33 -1.38
C TRP A 186 5.87 -19.00 -2.38
N SER A 187 4.68 -18.68 -1.88
CA SER A 187 3.54 -18.27 -2.69
C SER A 187 3.38 -16.76 -2.68
N GLY A 188 3.42 -16.11 -3.83
CA GLY A 188 3.01 -14.73 -4.00
C GLY A 188 1.48 -14.61 -3.85
N PHE A 189 1.04 -13.55 -3.17
CA PHE A 189 -0.38 -13.30 -2.90
C PHE A 189 -0.69 -11.84 -3.19
N LYS A 190 -1.18 -11.57 -4.40
CA LYS A 190 -1.42 -10.21 -4.87
C LYS A 190 -2.71 -9.64 -4.27
N ILE A 191 -2.62 -8.48 -3.66
CA ILE A 191 -3.75 -7.72 -3.12
C ILE A 191 -3.74 -6.32 -3.72
N VAL A 192 -4.75 -5.98 -4.51
CA VAL A 192 -4.89 -4.61 -5.03
C VAL A 192 -5.64 -3.71 -4.05
N THR A 193 -5.51 -2.40 -4.21
CA THR A 193 -6.11 -1.38 -3.34
C THR A 193 -7.59 -1.63 -3.09
N ASP A 194 -8.36 -1.89 -4.13
CA ASP A 194 -9.81 -2.08 -4.02
C ASP A 194 -10.19 -3.30 -3.18
N ILE A 195 -9.38 -4.36 -3.23
CA ILE A 195 -9.61 -5.56 -2.43
C ILE A 195 -9.13 -5.37 -0.98
N ALA A 196 -8.02 -4.67 -0.77
CA ALA A 196 -7.52 -4.37 0.58
C ALA A 196 -8.50 -3.52 1.38
N ASP A 197 -9.08 -2.49 0.73
CA ASP A 197 -9.99 -1.52 1.34
C ASP A 197 -11.46 -1.99 1.32
N ALA A 198 -11.82 -2.97 0.48
CA ALA A 198 -13.17 -3.50 0.40
C ALA A 198 -13.64 -4.10 1.73
N PHE A 199 -14.94 -3.98 1.98
CA PHE A 199 -15.65 -4.73 3.03
C PHE A 199 -16.55 -5.77 2.38
N GLY A 200 -16.49 -7.00 2.88
CA GLY A 200 -17.32 -8.09 2.40
C GLY A 200 -17.78 -9.01 3.52
N SER A 201 -18.90 -9.67 3.31
CA SER A 201 -19.29 -10.80 4.14
C SER A 201 -18.52 -12.05 3.74
N ALA A 202 -17.99 -12.77 4.70
CA ALA A 202 -17.28 -14.02 4.48
C ALA A 202 -17.88 -15.13 5.36
N ILE A 203 -17.96 -16.34 4.80
CA ILE A 203 -18.29 -17.55 5.54
C ILE A 203 -16.98 -18.13 6.06
N VAL A 204 -16.93 -18.37 7.35
CA VAL A 204 -15.75 -18.93 8.03
C VAL A 204 -16.08 -20.28 8.63
N HIS A 205 -15.15 -21.21 8.46
CA HIS A 205 -15.10 -22.52 9.12
C HIS A 205 -13.70 -23.09 8.87
N PRO A 206 -13.00 -23.67 9.86
CA PRO A 206 -11.64 -24.18 9.65
C PRO A 206 -11.54 -25.28 8.57
N GLU A 207 -12.60 -26.08 8.41
CA GLU A 207 -12.68 -27.17 7.42
C GLU A 207 -13.55 -26.83 6.22
N ARG A 208 -13.85 -25.55 5.96
CA ARG A 208 -14.72 -25.13 4.85
C ARG A 208 -14.18 -25.51 3.47
N ILE A 209 -12.89 -25.53 3.32
CA ILE A 209 -12.21 -25.95 2.09
C ILE A 209 -11.54 -27.31 2.32
N ASN A 210 -11.83 -28.24 1.41
CA ASN A 210 -11.13 -29.53 1.36
C ASN A 210 -9.95 -29.38 0.39
N ILE A 211 -8.73 -29.49 0.92
CA ILE A 211 -7.51 -29.34 0.14
C ILE A 211 -6.99 -30.72 -0.24
N ASN A 212 -6.94 -30.97 -1.54
CA ASN A 212 -6.41 -32.20 -2.12
C ASN A 212 -4.92 -32.07 -2.36
N ILE A 213 -4.13 -33.00 -1.80
CA ILE A 213 -2.69 -33.10 -2.05
C ILE A 213 -2.50 -34.09 -3.20
N PRO A 214 -2.02 -33.66 -4.38
CA PRO A 214 -1.91 -34.56 -5.53
C PRO A 214 -0.79 -35.58 -5.35
N ASP A 215 -0.97 -36.75 -6.00
CA ASP A 215 0.10 -37.76 -6.15
C ASP A 215 0.96 -37.38 -7.37
N PHE A 216 2.02 -36.64 -7.11
CA PHE A 216 3.01 -36.26 -8.13
C PHE A 216 4.31 -37.00 -7.88
N GLN A 217 4.98 -37.42 -8.96
CA GLN A 217 6.25 -38.13 -8.90
C GLN A 217 7.37 -37.31 -9.57
N TYR A 218 8.49 -37.25 -8.91
CA TYR A 218 9.70 -36.63 -9.45
C TYR A 218 10.86 -37.64 -9.45
N ASN A 219 11.46 -37.83 -10.59
CA ASN A 219 12.53 -38.84 -10.77
C ASN A 219 12.11 -40.26 -10.34
N GLY A 220 10.83 -40.63 -10.56
CA GLY A 220 10.28 -41.95 -10.23
C GLY A 220 10.05 -42.19 -8.74
N GLN A 221 10.08 -41.15 -7.92
CA GLN A 221 9.78 -41.19 -6.49
C GLN A 221 8.59 -40.23 -6.17
N PRO A 222 7.79 -40.57 -5.16
CA PRO A 222 6.74 -39.64 -4.68
C PRO A 222 7.36 -38.28 -4.35
N TRP A 223 6.69 -37.21 -4.77
CA TRP A 223 7.18 -35.86 -4.61
C TRP A 223 7.40 -35.48 -3.14
N LYS A 224 8.56 -34.96 -2.90
CA LYS A 224 8.92 -34.30 -1.64
C LYS A 224 10.01 -33.29 -1.94
N HIS A 225 9.76 -32.00 -1.66
CA HIS A 225 10.80 -30.99 -1.81
C HIS A 225 11.91 -31.18 -0.77
N THR A 226 13.10 -30.73 -1.10
CA THR A 226 14.25 -30.70 -0.21
C THR A 226 14.63 -29.27 0.15
N GLN A 227 15.08 -29.06 1.39
CA GLN A 227 15.68 -27.78 1.77
C GLN A 227 17.19 -27.80 1.46
N ASN A 228 17.67 -26.75 0.77
CA ASN A 228 19.08 -26.58 0.49
C ASN A 228 19.62 -25.25 1.03
N ALA A 229 20.38 -25.29 2.12
CA ALA A 229 21.06 -24.12 2.69
C ALA A 229 22.45 -23.85 2.07
N LYS A 230 22.95 -24.72 1.20
CA LYS A 230 24.25 -24.56 0.54
C LYS A 230 24.09 -23.84 -0.80
N LEU A 231 23.71 -22.56 -0.73
CA LEU A 231 23.42 -21.73 -1.91
C LEU A 231 24.69 -21.02 -2.41
N VAL A 232 25.66 -21.81 -2.87
CA VAL A 232 26.94 -21.29 -3.37
C VAL A 232 27.38 -22.07 -4.61
N GLY A 233 27.67 -21.36 -5.70
CA GLY A 233 28.27 -21.90 -6.90
C GLY A 233 27.52 -23.11 -7.45
N HIS A 234 28.26 -24.18 -7.74
CA HIS A 234 27.70 -25.40 -8.33
C HIS A 234 26.69 -26.14 -7.43
N HIS A 235 26.64 -25.86 -6.13
CA HIS A 235 25.61 -26.40 -5.23
C HIS A 235 24.20 -25.84 -5.47
N SER A 236 24.10 -24.69 -6.12
CA SER A 236 22.81 -24.10 -6.47
C SER A 236 22.17 -24.71 -7.74
N LEU A 237 22.97 -25.20 -8.69
CA LEU A 237 22.48 -25.75 -9.97
C LEU A 237 21.52 -26.94 -9.83
N PRO A 238 21.77 -27.95 -8.97
CA PRO A 238 20.79 -29.00 -8.74
C PRO A 238 19.48 -28.51 -8.17
N THR A 239 19.51 -27.47 -7.33
CA THR A 239 18.31 -26.85 -6.76
C THR A 239 17.54 -26.09 -7.82
N GLU A 240 18.21 -25.36 -8.71
CA GLU A 240 17.59 -24.70 -9.86
C GLU A 240 16.82 -25.73 -10.72
N LYS A 241 17.46 -26.86 -11.02
CA LYS A 241 16.80 -27.97 -11.73
C LYS A 241 15.58 -28.50 -10.97
N GLU A 242 15.67 -28.67 -9.66
CA GLU A 242 14.54 -29.09 -8.82
C GLU A 242 13.42 -28.04 -8.83
N ILE A 243 13.74 -26.76 -8.82
CA ILE A 243 12.73 -25.69 -8.90
C ILE A 243 11.94 -25.83 -10.21
N HIS A 244 12.61 -25.94 -11.34
CA HIS A 244 11.94 -25.99 -12.66
C HIS A 244 11.18 -27.30 -12.90
N LEU A 245 11.81 -28.44 -12.62
CA LEU A 245 11.28 -29.77 -12.99
C LEU A 245 10.53 -30.49 -11.86
N GLY A 246 10.64 -30.00 -10.64
CA GLY A 246 10.01 -30.57 -9.46
C GLY A 246 9.03 -29.61 -8.80
N ARG A 247 9.51 -28.50 -8.19
CA ARG A 247 8.68 -27.62 -7.36
C ARG A 247 7.59 -26.90 -8.16
N ILE A 248 7.91 -26.38 -9.34
CA ILE A 248 6.93 -25.72 -10.23
C ILE A 248 5.93 -26.73 -10.78
N GLU A 249 6.38 -27.92 -11.18
CA GLU A 249 5.47 -28.97 -11.63
C GLU A 249 4.55 -29.47 -10.50
N ALA A 250 5.09 -29.64 -9.28
CA ALA A 250 4.26 -29.92 -8.10
C ALA A 250 3.20 -28.84 -7.86
N ALA A 251 3.58 -27.57 -8.01
CA ALA A 251 2.61 -26.46 -7.90
C ALA A 251 1.52 -26.54 -8.97
N LYS A 252 1.84 -26.83 -10.25
CA LYS A 252 0.86 -27.04 -11.32
C LYS A 252 -0.12 -28.17 -10.99
N HIS A 253 0.40 -29.33 -10.54
CA HIS A 253 -0.42 -30.45 -10.12
C HIS A 253 -1.35 -30.06 -8.96
N PHE A 254 -0.85 -29.27 -7.99
CA PHE A 254 -1.66 -28.81 -6.88
C PHE A 254 -2.79 -27.87 -7.34
N LEU A 255 -2.52 -26.92 -8.24
CA LEU A 255 -3.51 -26.01 -8.78
C LEU A 255 -4.64 -26.77 -9.50
N ALA A 256 -4.28 -27.73 -10.37
CA ALA A 256 -5.22 -28.56 -11.10
C ALA A 256 -6.06 -29.44 -10.17
N SER A 257 -5.45 -30.14 -9.20
CA SER A 257 -6.15 -31.05 -8.27
C SER A 257 -7.13 -30.34 -7.34
N ASN A 258 -6.97 -29.04 -7.14
CA ASN A 258 -7.83 -28.23 -6.27
C ASN A 258 -8.75 -27.28 -7.05
N ASN A 259 -8.78 -27.35 -8.37
CA ASN A 259 -9.62 -26.50 -9.22
C ASN A 259 -9.48 -25.02 -8.87
N ILE A 260 -8.23 -24.55 -8.68
CA ILE A 260 -7.95 -23.15 -8.32
C ILE A 260 -8.36 -22.22 -9.47
N ASN A 261 -8.07 -22.63 -10.70
CA ASN A 261 -8.54 -21.99 -11.93
C ASN A 261 -9.84 -22.66 -12.38
N LYS A 262 -10.86 -21.88 -12.75
CA LYS A 262 -12.21 -22.40 -12.99
C LYS A 262 -12.84 -21.81 -14.24
N ILE A 263 -13.40 -22.66 -15.07
CA ILE A 263 -14.34 -22.22 -16.10
C ILE A 263 -15.67 -21.92 -15.39
N THR A 264 -16.06 -20.66 -15.36
CA THR A 264 -17.22 -20.16 -14.60
C THR A 264 -18.48 -20.03 -15.45
N VAL A 265 -18.31 -19.87 -16.76
CA VAL A 265 -19.39 -19.86 -17.75
C VAL A 265 -18.97 -20.75 -18.90
N LYS A 266 -19.86 -21.66 -19.34
CA LYS A 266 -19.61 -22.58 -20.46
C LYS A 266 -20.93 -23.09 -21.04
N SER A 267 -21.01 -23.14 -22.37
CA SER A 267 -22.06 -23.88 -23.12
C SER A 267 -21.44 -24.91 -24.07
N ASP A 268 -22.25 -25.62 -24.82
CA ASP A 268 -21.77 -26.68 -25.72
C ASP A 268 -21.12 -26.13 -27.02
N ASP A 269 -21.59 -24.97 -27.48
CA ASP A 269 -21.17 -24.35 -28.75
C ASP A 269 -20.36 -23.05 -28.56
N ASP A 270 -19.46 -23.03 -27.59
CA ASP A 270 -18.64 -21.83 -27.31
C ASP A 270 -17.65 -21.56 -28.43
N SER A 271 -17.55 -20.31 -28.86
CA SER A 271 -16.60 -19.82 -29.87
C SER A 271 -15.69 -18.69 -29.39
N ILE A 272 -16.06 -18.02 -28.30
CA ILE A 272 -15.34 -16.90 -27.69
C ILE A 272 -15.00 -17.29 -26.26
N GLY A 273 -13.73 -17.12 -25.89
CA GLY A 273 -13.24 -17.31 -24.52
C GLY A 273 -12.80 -15.99 -23.91
N ILE A 274 -13.08 -15.79 -22.63
CA ILE A 274 -12.52 -14.67 -21.84
C ILE A 274 -11.70 -15.27 -20.71
N ILE A 275 -10.42 -14.86 -20.61
CA ILE A 275 -9.53 -15.25 -19.49
C ILE A 275 -9.26 -14.02 -18.64
N THR A 276 -9.41 -14.14 -17.33
CA THR A 276 -9.21 -13.04 -16.37
C THR A 276 -8.88 -13.54 -14.96
N ALA A 277 -8.44 -12.65 -14.06
CA ALA A 277 -8.05 -12.99 -12.70
C ALA A 277 -8.47 -11.90 -11.69
N GLY A 278 -8.55 -12.28 -10.42
CA GLY A 278 -8.67 -11.38 -9.28
C GLY A 278 -9.83 -10.39 -9.35
N LYS A 279 -9.54 -9.11 -9.07
CA LYS A 279 -10.51 -8.01 -9.15
C LYS A 279 -11.14 -7.91 -10.54
N THR A 280 -10.32 -7.99 -11.60
CA THR A 280 -10.78 -7.82 -12.98
C THR A 280 -11.87 -8.82 -13.39
N TYR A 281 -11.88 -10.02 -12.80
CA TYR A 281 -12.98 -10.97 -13.02
C TYR A 281 -14.33 -10.39 -12.55
N TYR A 282 -14.36 -9.76 -11.40
CA TYR A 282 -15.62 -9.17 -10.87
C TYR A 282 -16.01 -7.91 -11.63
N ASP A 283 -15.02 -7.12 -12.09
CA ASP A 283 -15.29 -5.97 -12.97
C ASP A 283 -15.91 -6.42 -14.29
N ILE A 284 -15.48 -7.56 -14.85
CA ILE A 284 -16.07 -8.14 -16.06
C ILE A 284 -17.50 -8.61 -15.79
N VAL A 285 -17.74 -9.30 -14.67
CA VAL A 285 -19.09 -9.74 -14.30
C VAL A 285 -20.04 -8.54 -14.18
N GLU A 286 -19.60 -7.45 -13.56
CA GLU A 286 -20.35 -6.21 -13.45
C GLU A 286 -20.56 -5.54 -14.81
N ALA A 287 -19.53 -5.52 -15.65
CA ALA A 287 -19.59 -4.98 -17.01
C ALA A 287 -20.63 -5.74 -17.86
N LEU A 288 -20.61 -7.06 -17.82
CA LEU A 288 -21.56 -7.91 -18.54
C LEU A 288 -22.99 -7.73 -18.00
N ASP A 289 -23.20 -7.66 -16.69
CA ASP A 289 -24.51 -7.37 -16.09
C ASP A 289 -25.03 -5.98 -16.50
N SER A 290 -24.16 -4.98 -16.53
CA SER A 290 -24.48 -3.63 -17.00
C SER A 290 -24.93 -3.60 -18.46
N LEU A 291 -24.35 -4.45 -19.31
CA LEU A 291 -24.76 -4.64 -20.71
C LEU A 291 -26.06 -5.46 -20.84
N GLY A 292 -26.50 -6.12 -19.77
CA GLY A 292 -27.60 -7.08 -19.79
C GLY A 292 -27.19 -8.45 -20.35
N TRP A 293 -25.90 -8.73 -20.44
CA TRP A 293 -25.34 -9.98 -20.93
C TRP A 293 -25.18 -10.96 -19.75
N ASN A 294 -26.31 -11.45 -19.25
CA ASN A 294 -26.34 -12.42 -18.17
C ASN A 294 -25.87 -13.82 -18.63
N GLU A 295 -25.76 -14.77 -17.72
CA GLU A 295 -25.28 -16.12 -18.02
C GLU A 295 -26.07 -16.82 -19.13
N ALA A 296 -27.41 -16.64 -19.18
CA ALA A 296 -28.24 -17.21 -20.24
C ALA A 296 -27.88 -16.63 -21.61
N PHE A 297 -27.63 -15.31 -21.70
CA PHE A 297 -27.16 -14.67 -22.92
C PHE A 297 -25.77 -15.17 -23.32
N LEU A 298 -24.83 -15.26 -22.38
CA LEU A 298 -23.48 -15.74 -22.64
C LEU A 298 -23.49 -17.17 -23.20
N ASN A 299 -24.30 -18.04 -22.62
CA ASN A 299 -24.48 -19.41 -23.09
C ASN A 299 -25.11 -19.47 -24.48
N GLU A 300 -26.16 -18.66 -24.75
CA GLU A 300 -26.80 -18.57 -26.08
C GLU A 300 -25.80 -18.08 -27.15
N LYS A 301 -24.93 -17.16 -26.79
CA LYS A 301 -23.96 -16.54 -27.71
C LYS A 301 -22.61 -17.25 -27.80
N GLY A 302 -22.45 -18.37 -27.09
CA GLY A 302 -21.23 -19.18 -27.11
C GLY A 302 -20.01 -18.48 -26.52
N ILE A 303 -20.17 -17.85 -25.36
CA ILE A 303 -19.10 -17.18 -24.63
C ILE A 303 -18.74 -18.00 -23.38
N ARG A 304 -17.46 -18.37 -23.30
CA ARG A 304 -16.87 -19.11 -22.17
C ARG A 304 -15.99 -18.19 -21.33
N ILE A 305 -16.05 -18.31 -19.99
CA ILE A 305 -15.22 -17.49 -19.11
C ILE A 305 -14.35 -18.39 -18.21
N LEU A 306 -13.03 -18.16 -18.23
CA LEU A 306 -12.07 -18.77 -17.32
C LEU A 306 -11.60 -17.74 -16.29
N LYS A 307 -11.86 -18.03 -15.02
CA LYS A 307 -11.33 -17.30 -13.89
C LYS A 307 -10.07 -17.96 -13.37
N LEU A 308 -8.97 -17.25 -13.37
CA LEU A 308 -7.72 -17.68 -12.74
C LEU A 308 -7.70 -17.25 -11.26
N GLY A 309 -7.61 -18.21 -10.37
CA GLY A 309 -7.34 -17.99 -8.94
C GLY A 309 -5.82 -17.89 -8.68
N ALA A 310 -5.02 -18.52 -9.55
CA ALA A 310 -3.58 -18.36 -9.61
C ALA A 310 -3.16 -18.02 -11.04
N THR A 311 -2.34 -16.99 -11.19
CA THR A 311 -1.88 -16.49 -12.49
C THR A 311 -0.55 -17.12 -12.93
N PHE A 312 0.21 -17.70 -11.98
CA PHE A 312 1.44 -18.45 -12.21
C PHE A 312 1.58 -19.54 -11.15
N PRO A 313 2.10 -20.75 -11.49
CA PRO A 313 2.38 -21.22 -12.84
C PRO A 313 1.10 -21.50 -13.64
N VAL A 314 1.24 -21.54 -14.96
CA VAL A 314 0.11 -21.84 -15.85
C VAL A 314 -0.31 -23.31 -15.67
N ASP A 315 -1.59 -23.54 -15.46
CA ASP A 315 -2.19 -24.87 -15.49
C ASP A 315 -2.52 -25.25 -16.94
N SER A 316 -1.59 -25.94 -17.59
CA SER A 316 -1.71 -26.35 -19.00
C SER A 316 -2.98 -27.17 -19.30
N ASN A 317 -3.46 -27.95 -18.30
CA ASN A 317 -4.64 -28.82 -18.52
C ASN A 317 -5.92 -27.99 -18.67
N ILE A 318 -6.12 -27.01 -17.77
CA ILE A 318 -7.32 -26.16 -17.87
C ILE A 318 -7.26 -25.22 -19.06
N ILE A 319 -6.06 -24.71 -19.42
CA ILE A 319 -5.89 -23.88 -20.61
C ILE A 319 -6.20 -24.66 -21.87
N LYS A 320 -5.72 -25.90 -21.98
CA LYS A 320 -6.05 -26.80 -23.09
C LYS A 320 -7.55 -27.04 -23.17
N GLN A 321 -8.18 -27.47 -22.08
CA GLN A 321 -9.64 -27.68 -22.01
C GLN A 321 -10.41 -26.42 -22.35
N PHE A 322 -9.98 -25.26 -21.86
CA PHE A 322 -10.63 -23.99 -22.13
C PHE A 322 -10.52 -23.58 -23.59
N SER A 323 -9.39 -23.85 -24.22
CA SER A 323 -9.10 -23.43 -25.61
C SER A 323 -9.78 -24.29 -26.66
N GLU A 324 -10.31 -25.47 -26.27
CA GLU A 324 -10.96 -26.39 -27.22
C GLU A 324 -12.16 -25.74 -27.91
N ASN A 325 -12.17 -25.79 -29.25
CA ASN A 325 -13.22 -25.28 -30.14
C ASN A 325 -13.43 -23.75 -30.09
N LEU A 326 -12.61 -22.98 -29.39
CA LEU A 326 -12.68 -21.53 -29.42
C LEU A 326 -12.03 -20.98 -30.69
N ASN A 327 -12.67 -19.96 -31.28
CA ASN A 327 -12.08 -19.17 -32.37
C ASN A 327 -11.19 -18.06 -31.83
N GLU A 328 -11.54 -17.51 -30.67
CA GLU A 328 -10.86 -16.39 -30.06
C GLU A 328 -10.81 -16.52 -28.53
N ILE A 329 -9.68 -16.13 -27.96
CA ILE A 329 -9.50 -15.91 -26.51
C ILE A 329 -9.16 -14.44 -26.28
N PHE A 330 -9.98 -13.76 -25.48
CA PHE A 330 -9.75 -12.41 -25.01
C PHE A 330 -9.19 -12.45 -23.59
N VAL A 331 -7.92 -12.10 -23.42
CA VAL A 331 -7.28 -12.01 -22.11
C VAL A 331 -7.47 -10.60 -21.58
N ILE A 332 -8.21 -10.48 -20.48
CA ILE A 332 -8.53 -9.20 -19.82
C ILE A 332 -7.79 -9.12 -18.51
N GLU A 333 -6.79 -8.26 -18.44
CA GLU A 333 -5.95 -8.02 -17.26
C GLU A 333 -5.57 -6.55 -17.12
N GLU A 334 -5.34 -6.10 -15.89
CA GLU A 334 -4.81 -4.76 -15.60
C GLU A 334 -3.33 -4.64 -15.96
N LYS A 335 -2.88 -3.41 -16.21
CA LYS A 335 -1.48 -3.08 -16.51
C LYS A 335 -0.97 -3.77 -17.78
N ARG A 336 0.33 -4.00 -17.85
CA ARG A 336 0.95 -4.65 -19.01
C ARG A 336 0.57 -6.12 -19.12
N SER A 337 0.78 -6.65 -20.28
CA SER A 337 0.59 -8.05 -20.61
C SER A 337 1.46 -8.96 -19.71
N PHE A 338 0.84 -9.79 -18.92
CA PHE A 338 1.46 -10.85 -18.11
C PHE A 338 0.73 -12.18 -18.32
N ILE A 339 -0.56 -12.24 -18.01
CA ILE A 339 -1.39 -13.43 -18.27
C ILE A 339 -1.44 -13.69 -19.76
N GLU A 340 -1.67 -12.65 -20.59
CA GLU A 340 -1.71 -12.77 -22.04
C GLU A 340 -0.41 -13.38 -22.60
N MET A 341 0.75 -12.97 -22.09
CA MET A 341 2.04 -13.51 -22.51
C MET A 341 2.15 -15.00 -22.19
N LEU A 342 1.80 -15.40 -20.98
CA LEU A 342 1.85 -16.80 -20.53
C LEU A 342 0.85 -17.69 -21.32
N ILE A 343 -0.35 -17.17 -21.58
CA ILE A 343 -1.36 -17.90 -22.38
C ILE A 343 -0.92 -18.04 -23.84
N LYS A 344 -0.33 -16.99 -24.43
CA LYS A 344 0.24 -17.07 -25.79
C LYS A 344 1.34 -18.11 -25.88
N GLU A 345 2.25 -18.18 -24.91
CA GLU A 345 3.30 -19.18 -24.84
C GLU A 345 2.73 -20.60 -24.76
N GLU A 346 1.77 -20.82 -23.85
CA GLU A 346 1.13 -22.13 -23.65
C GLU A 346 0.39 -22.61 -24.92
N VAL A 347 -0.40 -21.75 -25.52
CA VAL A 347 -1.28 -22.11 -26.66
C VAL A 347 -0.54 -22.14 -28.00
N TYR A 348 0.67 -21.56 -28.09
CA TYR A 348 1.38 -21.36 -29.36
C TYR A 348 1.50 -22.62 -30.23
N ASN A 349 1.76 -23.76 -29.62
CA ASN A 349 1.96 -25.04 -30.29
C ASN A 349 0.69 -25.91 -30.42
N TYR A 350 -0.48 -25.39 -30.01
CA TYR A 350 -1.73 -26.16 -30.15
C TYR A 350 -2.12 -26.28 -31.64
N PRO A 351 -2.59 -27.46 -32.11
CA PRO A 351 -2.90 -27.70 -33.52
C PRO A 351 -4.00 -26.75 -34.06
N ASN A 352 -5.03 -26.52 -33.27
CA ASN A 352 -6.18 -25.64 -33.59
C ASN A 352 -6.22 -24.48 -32.60
N LYS A 353 -5.18 -23.67 -32.58
CA LYS A 353 -5.08 -22.56 -31.63
C LYS A 353 -6.05 -21.43 -31.97
N PRO A 354 -6.80 -20.92 -30.97
CA PRO A 354 -7.61 -19.73 -31.14
C PRO A 354 -6.75 -18.48 -31.36
N LEU A 355 -7.34 -17.44 -31.94
CA LEU A 355 -6.77 -16.11 -31.92
C LEU A 355 -6.70 -15.61 -30.47
N ILE A 356 -5.56 -15.12 -30.02
CA ILE A 356 -5.42 -14.55 -28.68
C ILE A 356 -5.24 -13.04 -28.78
N VAL A 357 -6.18 -12.31 -28.21
CA VAL A 357 -6.16 -10.85 -28.08
C VAL A 357 -6.16 -10.42 -26.62
N GLY A 358 -5.67 -9.24 -26.35
CA GLY A 358 -5.59 -8.70 -24.99
C GLY A 358 -5.30 -7.21 -25.01
N LYS A 359 -4.03 -6.81 -24.85
CA LYS A 359 -3.65 -5.40 -24.93
C LYS A 359 -3.82 -4.83 -26.34
N THR A 360 -3.69 -5.68 -27.34
CA THR A 360 -3.93 -5.33 -28.75
C THR A 360 -4.86 -6.35 -29.39
N ASP A 361 -5.55 -5.89 -30.47
CA ASP A 361 -6.31 -6.75 -31.35
C ASP A 361 -5.40 -7.45 -32.39
N GLU A 362 -6.01 -8.20 -33.34
CA GLU A 362 -5.35 -8.91 -34.43
C GLU A 362 -4.63 -8.00 -35.44
N HIS A 363 -4.93 -6.72 -35.41
CA HIS A 363 -4.34 -5.69 -36.29
C HIS A 363 -3.32 -4.81 -35.55
N ASN A 364 -2.96 -5.15 -34.31
CA ASN A 364 -2.11 -4.36 -33.41
C ASN A 364 -2.70 -3.00 -32.99
N ASN A 365 -4.01 -2.80 -33.08
CA ASN A 365 -4.65 -1.65 -32.48
C ASN A 365 -4.79 -1.86 -30.98
N SER A 366 -4.68 -0.77 -30.20
CA SER A 366 -4.88 -0.83 -28.76
C SER A 366 -6.30 -1.27 -28.42
N LEU A 367 -6.45 -2.28 -27.58
CA LEU A 367 -7.73 -2.83 -27.13
C LEU A 367 -7.94 -2.61 -25.63
N ILE A 368 -7.02 -3.06 -24.78
CA ILE A 368 -7.04 -2.80 -23.33
C ILE A 368 -5.82 -1.96 -22.98
N PRO A 369 -5.97 -0.82 -22.27
CA PRO A 369 -4.84 0.00 -21.87
C PRO A 369 -3.87 -0.78 -20.97
N GLY A 370 -2.56 -0.62 -21.22
CA GLY A 370 -1.49 -1.17 -20.38
C GLY A 370 -1.13 -0.28 -19.18
N TYR A 371 -1.94 0.73 -18.89
CA TYR A 371 -1.74 1.74 -17.86
C TYR A 371 -3.05 2.02 -17.11
N GLY A 372 -2.96 2.69 -15.97
CA GLY A 372 -4.12 3.05 -15.17
C GLY A 372 -4.75 1.84 -14.45
N GLU A 373 -5.95 2.02 -13.99
CA GLU A 373 -6.85 1.03 -13.42
C GLU A 373 -7.90 0.66 -14.47
N LEU A 374 -8.37 -0.58 -14.48
CA LEU A 374 -9.54 -0.98 -15.26
C LEU A 374 -10.78 -0.91 -14.38
N THR A 375 -11.84 -0.34 -14.93
CA THR A 375 -13.16 -0.27 -14.29
C THR A 375 -14.19 -1.11 -15.05
N ALA A 376 -15.29 -1.47 -14.41
CA ALA A 376 -16.40 -2.16 -15.06
C ALA A 376 -16.97 -1.33 -16.22
N ASP A 377 -17.01 0.02 -16.09
CA ASP A 377 -17.49 0.92 -17.15
C ASP A 377 -16.58 0.91 -18.37
N ASP A 378 -15.24 0.94 -18.18
CA ASP A 378 -14.28 0.82 -19.27
C ASP A 378 -14.43 -0.52 -19.99
N LEU A 379 -14.54 -1.61 -19.21
CA LEU A 379 -14.69 -2.97 -19.73
C LEU A 379 -16.02 -3.15 -20.48
N SER A 380 -17.11 -2.54 -20.00
CA SER A 380 -18.39 -2.54 -20.72
C SER A 380 -18.26 -1.98 -22.13
N LYS A 381 -17.58 -0.84 -22.27
CA LYS A 381 -17.32 -0.22 -23.58
C LYS A 381 -16.44 -1.10 -24.47
N ILE A 382 -15.35 -1.61 -23.91
CA ILE A 382 -14.38 -2.44 -24.66
C ILE A 382 -15.05 -3.73 -25.16
N ILE A 383 -15.74 -4.45 -24.26
CA ILE A 383 -16.42 -5.71 -24.59
C ILE A 383 -17.54 -5.48 -25.60
N PHE A 384 -18.35 -4.45 -25.41
CA PHE A 384 -19.42 -4.09 -26.31
C PHE A 384 -18.88 -3.76 -27.73
N ASN A 385 -17.91 -2.89 -27.81
CA ASN A 385 -17.33 -2.48 -29.10
C ASN A 385 -16.72 -3.66 -29.85
N ARG A 386 -16.12 -4.63 -29.16
CA ARG A 386 -15.53 -5.81 -29.81
C ARG A 386 -16.56 -6.83 -30.26
N TYR A 387 -17.60 -7.07 -29.47
CA TYR A 387 -18.46 -8.23 -29.68
C TYR A 387 -19.89 -7.93 -30.12
N ALA A 388 -20.44 -6.72 -29.91
CA ALA A 388 -21.86 -6.45 -30.17
C ALA A 388 -22.28 -6.81 -31.59
N SER A 389 -21.54 -6.35 -32.61
CA SER A 389 -21.83 -6.65 -34.02
C SER A 389 -21.70 -8.16 -34.32
N ARG A 390 -20.70 -8.83 -33.77
CA ARG A 390 -20.46 -10.28 -33.97
C ARG A 390 -21.57 -11.14 -33.33
N LEU A 391 -22.13 -10.65 -32.25
CA LEU A 391 -23.19 -11.33 -31.49
C LEU A 391 -24.61 -10.96 -31.97
N GLY A 392 -24.72 -10.08 -32.97
CA GLY A 392 -26.01 -9.58 -33.48
C GLY A 392 -26.76 -8.70 -32.49
N VAL A 393 -26.03 -7.98 -31.63
CA VAL A 393 -26.62 -6.99 -30.71
C VAL A 393 -26.68 -5.64 -31.42
N GLU A 394 -27.87 -5.01 -31.41
CA GLU A 394 -28.02 -3.69 -32.06
C GLU A 394 -27.10 -2.64 -31.43
N SER A 395 -26.55 -1.77 -32.28
CA SER A 395 -25.55 -0.74 -31.90
C SER A 395 -26.13 0.36 -30.99
N ASP A 396 -27.45 0.48 -30.92
CA ASP A 396 -28.13 1.50 -30.09
C ASP A 396 -28.36 0.98 -28.66
N ASN A 397 -27.26 0.68 -27.95
CA ASN A 397 -27.36 0.31 -26.56
C ASN A 397 -27.45 1.56 -25.68
N ASN A 398 -28.67 1.89 -25.31
CA ASN A 398 -28.98 3.02 -24.43
C ASN A 398 -28.14 3.03 -23.13
N LYS A 399 -27.64 1.85 -22.67
CA LYS A 399 -26.81 1.70 -21.50
C LYS A 399 -25.38 2.22 -21.72
N ILE A 400 -24.77 1.95 -22.88
CA ILE A 400 -23.44 2.49 -23.22
C ILE A 400 -23.52 4.03 -23.36
N ASN A 401 -24.62 4.54 -23.91
CA ASN A 401 -24.82 5.98 -24.00
C ASN A 401 -24.96 6.59 -22.60
N ILE A 402 -25.70 5.95 -21.68
CA ILE A 402 -25.82 6.39 -20.27
C ILE A 402 -24.46 6.37 -19.57
N ILE A 403 -23.66 5.29 -19.70
CA ILE A 403 -22.32 5.22 -19.13
C ILE A 403 -21.43 6.36 -19.67
N SER A 404 -21.48 6.60 -20.98
CA SER A 404 -20.72 7.68 -21.61
C SER A 404 -21.21 9.08 -21.18
N GLU A 405 -22.53 9.25 -20.98
CA GLU A 405 -23.10 10.51 -20.45
C GLU A 405 -22.71 10.74 -18.99
N VAL A 406 -22.70 9.70 -18.16
CA VAL A 406 -22.24 9.78 -16.77
C VAL A 406 -20.77 10.16 -16.72
N ASP A 407 -19.93 9.53 -17.52
CA ASP A 407 -18.50 9.88 -17.66
C ASP A 407 -18.34 11.36 -18.05
N ASN A 408 -19.08 11.81 -19.05
CA ASN A 408 -19.02 13.21 -19.47
C ASN A 408 -19.54 14.19 -18.40
N ARG A 409 -20.46 13.78 -17.53
CA ARG A 409 -20.93 14.59 -16.39
C ARG A 409 -19.94 14.58 -15.23
N VAL A 410 -19.28 13.45 -14.99
CA VAL A 410 -18.33 13.29 -13.88
C VAL A 410 -16.95 13.86 -14.24
N TYR A 411 -16.52 13.70 -15.49
CA TYR A 411 -15.19 14.13 -15.97
C TYR A 411 -15.25 15.34 -16.92
N GLY A 412 -16.44 15.73 -17.39
CA GLY A 412 -16.64 16.95 -18.16
C GLY A 412 -16.56 18.17 -17.25
N GLU A 413 -15.74 19.18 -17.61
CA GLU A 413 -15.43 20.38 -16.85
C GLU A 413 -15.21 20.11 -15.35
N SER A 414 -13.99 19.69 -15.01
CA SER A 414 -13.56 19.35 -13.65
C SER A 414 -13.97 20.44 -12.66
N LEU A 415 -15.01 20.18 -11.91
CA LEU A 415 -15.29 20.88 -10.66
C LEU A 415 -14.03 20.75 -9.80
N THR A 416 -13.27 21.83 -9.67
CA THR A 416 -12.09 22.00 -8.81
C THR A 416 -11.49 20.71 -8.22
N SER A 417 -10.43 20.20 -8.84
CA SER A 417 -9.62 19.13 -8.24
C SER A 417 -8.91 19.65 -6.98
N ARG A 418 -8.92 18.86 -5.91
CA ARG A 418 -8.10 19.15 -4.71
C ARG A 418 -6.70 18.58 -4.93
N SER A 419 -5.70 19.45 -4.94
CA SER A 419 -4.31 19.01 -4.87
C SER A 419 -3.98 18.44 -3.49
N MET A 420 -3.02 17.51 -3.42
CA MET A 420 -2.43 17.08 -2.16
C MET A 420 -1.78 18.26 -1.46
N TYR A 421 -1.94 18.36 -0.13
CA TYR A 421 -1.43 19.47 0.63
C TYR A 421 -1.05 19.07 2.07
N PHE A 422 -0.32 19.94 2.76
CA PHE A 422 0.05 19.73 4.17
C PHE A 422 -1.16 19.77 5.09
N CYS A 423 -1.13 18.98 6.17
CA CYS A 423 -2.09 19.11 7.27
C CYS A 423 -2.00 20.50 7.92
N SER A 424 -3.10 20.99 8.51
CA SER A 424 -3.08 22.25 9.28
C SER A 424 -2.04 22.20 10.40
N GLY A 425 -1.16 23.20 10.45
CA GLY A 425 -0.06 23.27 11.42
C GLY A 425 0.97 22.14 11.29
N CYS A 426 1.14 21.60 10.09
CA CYS A 426 2.15 20.57 9.83
C CYS A 426 3.57 21.14 10.01
N PRO A 427 4.46 20.44 10.75
CA PRO A 427 5.84 20.89 10.93
C PRO A 427 6.62 21.02 9.61
N HIS A 428 6.23 20.25 8.60
CA HIS A 428 6.87 20.30 7.28
C HIS A 428 6.63 21.63 6.55
N ASN A 429 5.61 22.41 6.88
CA ASN A 429 5.47 23.77 6.38
C ASN A 429 6.68 24.65 6.74
N THR A 430 7.22 24.52 7.94
CA THR A 430 8.43 25.22 8.34
C THR A 430 9.68 24.58 7.75
N SER A 431 9.81 23.27 7.92
CA SER A 431 11.08 22.58 7.61
C SER A 431 11.36 22.42 6.12
N THR A 432 10.35 22.37 5.25
CA THR A 432 10.54 22.12 3.81
C THR A 432 10.36 23.34 2.94
N VAL A 433 9.42 24.24 3.29
CA VAL A 433 9.10 25.42 2.47
C VAL A 433 10.06 26.57 2.76
N LYS A 434 10.51 26.76 4.01
CA LYS A 434 11.46 27.83 4.36
C LYS A 434 12.90 27.42 3.99
N LEU A 435 13.38 27.89 2.84
CA LEU A 435 14.75 27.72 2.34
C LEU A 435 15.45 29.07 2.24
N PRO A 436 16.79 29.12 2.30
CA PRO A 436 17.54 30.32 1.96
C PRO A 436 17.22 30.78 0.52
N GLU A 437 17.30 32.07 0.27
CA GLU A 437 17.02 32.65 -1.04
C GLU A 437 17.94 32.07 -2.12
N GLY A 438 17.41 31.73 -3.27
CA GLY A 438 18.10 31.08 -4.38
C GLY A 438 18.39 29.58 -4.20
N ASP A 439 18.07 29.01 -3.04
CA ASP A 439 18.27 27.56 -2.80
C ASP A 439 17.03 26.73 -3.15
N SER A 440 17.29 25.45 -3.35
CA SER A 440 16.27 24.44 -3.63
C SER A 440 16.58 23.15 -2.86
N ALA A 441 15.57 22.29 -2.76
CA ALA A 441 15.69 21.01 -2.08
C ALA A 441 15.10 19.88 -2.92
N PHE A 442 15.68 18.70 -2.81
CA PHE A 442 15.01 17.50 -3.30
C PHE A 442 13.90 17.07 -2.32
N GLY A 443 12.79 16.60 -2.91
CA GLY A 443 11.77 15.87 -2.20
C GLY A 443 12.28 14.50 -1.73
N GLY A 444 11.54 13.85 -0.85
CA GLY A 444 11.76 12.48 -0.42
C GLY A 444 10.44 11.78 -0.21
N ILE A 445 10.48 10.49 0.08
CA ILE A 445 9.26 9.69 0.29
C ILE A 445 8.69 9.97 1.69
N GLY A 446 7.50 10.56 1.74
CA GLY A 446 6.79 10.92 2.96
C GLY A 446 5.94 12.18 2.80
N CYS A 447 5.30 12.67 3.88
CA CYS A 447 4.44 13.86 3.84
C CYS A 447 5.14 15.12 3.34
N HIS A 448 6.45 15.20 3.50
CA HIS A 448 7.28 16.32 3.00
C HIS A 448 7.32 16.41 1.46
N LEU A 449 6.87 15.37 0.74
CA LEU A 449 6.65 15.42 -0.70
C LEU A 449 5.69 16.56 -1.10
N MET A 450 4.76 16.94 -0.21
CA MET A 450 3.81 18.02 -0.46
C MET A 450 4.48 19.37 -0.75
N ALA A 451 5.74 19.56 -0.35
CA ALA A 451 6.51 20.76 -0.70
C ALA A 451 6.65 20.97 -2.21
N MET A 452 6.57 19.90 -3.01
CA MET A 452 6.63 19.97 -4.48
C MET A 452 5.37 20.59 -5.11
N PHE A 453 4.26 20.66 -4.36
CA PHE A 453 3.00 21.25 -4.80
C PHE A 453 2.77 22.68 -4.30
N VAL A 454 3.77 23.25 -3.61
CA VAL A 454 3.77 24.65 -3.21
C VAL A 454 4.31 25.48 -4.37
N ASP A 455 3.63 26.57 -4.73
CA ASP A 455 3.84 27.35 -5.97
C ASP A 455 5.21 28.00 -6.18
N ASP A 456 6.13 27.92 -5.22
CA ASP A 456 7.42 28.60 -5.29
C ASP A 456 8.53 27.81 -6.01
N GLY A 457 8.25 26.57 -6.46
CA GLY A 457 9.18 25.74 -7.24
C GLY A 457 10.50 25.34 -6.56
N LYS A 458 10.65 25.57 -5.26
CA LYS A 458 11.91 25.30 -4.53
C LYS A 458 12.14 23.83 -4.21
N ALA A 459 11.09 23.02 -4.19
CA ALA A 459 11.20 21.59 -3.98
C ALA A 459 10.89 20.84 -5.28
N PHE A 460 11.77 19.93 -5.68
CA PHE A 460 11.59 19.11 -6.91
C PHE A 460 12.31 17.78 -6.81
N GLY A 461 11.97 16.86 -7.71
CA GLY A 461 12.63 15.55 -7.84
C GLY A 461 12.43 14.65 -6.64
N THR A 462 12.12 13.40 -6.91
CA THR A 462 12.02 12.34 -5.91
C THR A 462 12.74 11.10 -6.41
N THR A 463 13.14 10.25 -5.48
CA THR A 463 13.68 8.94 -5.77
C THR A 463 12.92 7.89 -4.96
N HIS A 464 13.31 6.62 -5.05
CA HIS A 464 12.76 5.57 -4.21
C HIS A 464 13.10 5.78 -2.73
N MET A 465 12.30 5.20 -1.85
CA MET A 465 12.50 5.26 -0.40
C MET A 465 13.86 4.67 -0.01
N GLY A 466 14.71 5.50 0.58
CA GLY A 466 16.08 5.14 0.99
C GLY A 466 17.18 5.51 0.00
N GLY A 467 16.83 6.07 -1.17
CA GLY A 467 17.80 6.60 -2.13
C GLY A 467 18.00 8.11 -2.06
N GLU A 468 17.32 8.78 -1.12
CA GLU A 468 17.31 10.24 -0.97
C GLU A 468 18.72 10.80 -0.78
N GLY A 469 19.10 11.74 -1.63
CA GLY A 469 20.42 12.39 -1.66
C GLY A 469 21.45 11.74 -2.57
N ALA A 470 21.30 10.46 -2.91
CA ALA A 470 22.21 9.79 -3.84
C ALA A 470 22.12 10.36 -5.26
N GLN A 471 20.94 10.84 -5.68
CA GLN A 471 20.78 11.52 -6.96
C GLN A 471 21.61 12.82 -7.05
N TRP A 472 21.76 13.56 -5.95
CA TRP A 472 22.64 14.71 -5.90
C TRP A 472 24.10 14.31 -6.10
N THR A 473 24.56 13.30 -5.38
CA THR A 473 25.92 12.76 -5.51
C THR A 473 26.23 12.40 -6.96
N GLY A 474 25.24 11.87 -7.70
CA GLY A 474 25.39 11.58 -9.13
C GLY A 474 25.36 12.80 -10.04
N MET A 475 24.70 13.89 -9.64
CA MET A 475 24.56 15.13 -10.44
C MET A 475 25.71 16.12 -10.19
N GLU A 476 26.17 16.22 -8.96
CA GLU A 476 27.13 17.22 -8.48
C GLU A 476 28.37 17.38 -9.40
N PRO A 477 29.01 16.31 -9.92
CA PRO A 477 30.17 16.44 -10.79
C PRO A 477 29.90 17.08 -12.16
N PHE A 478 28.66 17.24 -12.56
CA PHE A 478 28.28 17.67 -13.93
C PHE A 478 27.58 19.02 -13.99
N ILE A 479 27.44 19.73 -12.84
CA ILE A 479 26.72 21.01 -12.77
C ILE A 479 27.51 22.04 -11.97
N GLU A 480 27.23 23.31 -12.21
CA GLU A 480 27.91 24.43 -11.53
C GLU A 480 27.38 24.69 -10.12
N LYS A 481 26.18 24.18 -9.81
CA LYS A 481 25.58 24.33 -8.47
C LYS A 481 26.38 23.53 -7.46
N GLU A 482 26.93 24.20 -6.44
CA GLU A 482 27.83 23.56 -5.49
C GLU A 482 27.18 22.85 -4.32
N HIS A 483 25.87 23.05 -4.07
CA HIS A 483 25.20 22.49 -2.88
C HIS A 483 23.72 22.24 -3.11
N MET A 484 23.20 21.22 -2.44
CA MET A 484 21.77 20.84 -2.45
C MET A 484 21.27 20.50 -1.03
N PHE A 485 20.01 20.84 -0.76
CA PHE A 485 19.29 20.31 0.40
C PHE A 485 18.51 19.05 0.01
N GLN A 486 18.51 18.06 0.88
CA GLN A 486 17.70 16.83 0.74
C GLN A 486 16.74 16.69 1.91
N ASN A 487 15.43 16.76 1.64
CA ASN A 487 14.43 16.43 2.63
C ASN A 487 14.31 14.90 2.79
N ILE A 488 14.30 14.41 4.02
CA ILE A 488 14.11 12.99 4.34
C ILE A 488 13.36 12.86 5.67
N GLY A 489 12.30 12.05 5.70
CA GLY A 489 11.60 11.75 6.95
C GLY A 489 12.40 10.79 7.84
N ASP A 490 12.15 10.85 9.15
CA ASP A 490 12.75 9.91 10.11
C ASP A 490 12.41 8.45 9.80
N GLY A 491 11.17 8.16 9.42
CA GLY A 491 10.76 6.83 8.98
C GLY A 491 11.62 6.33 7.80
N THR A 492 11.83 7.14 6.77
CA THR A 492 12.69 6.79 5.63
C THR A 492 14.16 6.69 6.02
N PHE A 493 14.64 7.58 6.90
CA PHE A 493 16.03 7.57 7.37
C PHE A 493 16.34 6.24 8.07
N PHE A 494 15.48 5.79 9.00
CA PHE A 494 15.67 4.54 9.73
C PHE A 494 15.39 3.31 8.87
N HIS A 495 14.50 3.41 7.90
CA HIS A 495 14.24 2.33 6.93
C HIS A 495 15.48 1.96 6.11
N SER A 496 16.07 2.90 5.42
CA SER A 496 17.25 2.69 4.57
C SER A 496 17.98 3.97 4.14
N GLY A 497 17.44 5.15 4.45
CA GLY A 497 18.03 6.42 4.03
C GLY A 497 19.40 6.71 4.66
N SER A 498 19.71 6.08 5.79
CA SER A 498 21.05 6.12 6.39
C SER A 498 22.14 5.56 5.46
N LEU A 499 21.81 4.64 4.56
CA LEU A 499 22.74 4.12 3.55
C LEU A 499 23.06 5.18 2.48
N ALA A 500 22.05 5.96 2.04
CA ALA A 500 22.26 7.05 1.09
C ALA A 500 23.11 8.16 1.68
N LEU A 501 22.94 8.48 2.97
CA LEU A 501 23.81 9.42 3.70
C LEU A 501 25.26 8.90 3.72
N ARG A 502 25.48 7.61 3.99
CA ARG A 502 26.83 7.01 3.94
C ARG A 502 27.43 7.07 2.53
N GLN A 503 26.62 6.85 1.50
CA GLN A 503 27.06 6.98 0.11
C GLN A 503 27.53 8.42 -0.19
N ALA A 504 26.78 9.44 0.22
CA ALA A 504 27.16 10.83 0.06
C ALA A 504 28.47 11.17 0.79
N ILE A 505 28.66 10.64 2.01
CA ILE A 505 29.91 10.80 2.78
C ILE A 505 31.08 10.12 2.06
N ALA A 506 30.91 8.89 1.59
CA ALA A 506 31.94 8.15 0.89
C ALA A 506 32.36 8.82 -0.42
N ALA A 507 31.45 9.51 -1.11
CA ALA A 507 31.72 10.27 -2.31
C ALA A 507 32.28 11.66 -2.04
N GLY A 508 32.29 12.16 -0.79
CA GLY A 508 32.68 13.51 -0.44
C GLY A 508 31.73 14.60 -0.91
N SER A 509 30.47 14.27 -1.16
CA SER A 509 29.46 15.20 -1.69
C SER A 509 29.21 16.39 -0.76
N HIS A 510 28.90 17.55 -1.36
CA HIS A 510 28.50 18.74 -0.63
C HIS A 510 26.98 18.87 -0.59
N ILE A 511 26.39 18.34 0.48
CA ILE A 511 24.93 18.21 0.65
C ILE A 511 24.52 18.39 2.11
N THR A 512 23.36 19.01 2.33
CA THR A 512 22.73 19.06 3.64
C THR A 512 21.49 18.18 3.67
N TYR A 513 21.50 17.09 4.43
CA TYR A 513 20.32 16.31 4.73
C TYR A 513 19.45 17.02 5.76
N LYS A 514 18.17 17.14 5.49
CA LYS A 514 17.17 17.68 6.42
C LYS A 514 16.33 16.50 6.93
N ILE A 515 16.71 15.95 8.09
CA ILE A 515 15.97 14.88 8.73
C ILE A 515 14.76 15.49 9.45
N LEU A 516 13.56 15.15 8.95
CA LEU A 516 12.28 15.63 9.47
C LEU A 516 11.84 14.67 10.57
N TYR A 517 12.30 14.93 11.78
CA TYR A 517 12.16 14.04 12.93
C TYR A 517 10.84 14.34 13.65
N ASN A 518 9.80 13.59 13.32
CA ASN A 518 8.47 13.75 13.89
C ASN A 518 7.99 12.53 14.71
N ARG A 519 8.85 11.55 14.89
CA ARG A 519 8.61 10.28 15.61
C ARG A 519 7.40 9.51 15.09
N ALA A 520 7.17 9.58 13.77
CA ALA A 520 5.99 8.96 13.20
C ALA A 520 6.17 8.61 11.72
N VAL A 521 5.85 7.39 11.34
CA VAL A 521 5.58 7.04 9.94
C VAL A 521 4.18 7.56 9.61
N ALA A 522 4.10 8.88 9.30
CA ALA A 522 2.86 9.64 9.34
C ALA A 522 1.82 9.18 8.31
N MET A 523 2.25 8.80 7.09
CA MET A 523 1.36 8.45 5.98
C MET A 523 0.59 7.14 6.21
N THR A 524 1.12 6.23 7.01
CA THR A 524 0.53 4.89 7.25
C THR A 524 -0.25 4.78 8.57
N GLY A 525 -0.39 5.91 9.31
CA GLY A 525 -1.17 5.95 10.54
C GLY A 525 -0.39 6.43 11.78
N ALA A 526 0.79 7.00 11.58
CA ALA A 526 1.68 7.54 12.63
C ALA A 526 2.16 6.47 13.63
N GLN A 527 2.58 5.33 13.13
CA GLN A 527 3.34 4.34 13.90
C GLN A 527 4.75 4.86 14.19
N ASP A 528 5.33 4.44 15.29
CA ASP A 528 6.73 4.74 15.59
C ASP A 528 7.64 4.13 14.50
N PRO A 529 8.71 4.82 14.07
CA PRO A 529 9.70 4.24 13.18
C PRO A 529 10.40 3.04 13.82
N ASP A 530 10.43 1.90 13.14
CA ASP A 530 11.16 0.72 13.62
C ASP A 530 12.68 1.00 13.58
N GLY A 531 13.38 0.63 14.65
CA GLY A 531 14.82 0.92 14.79
C GLY A 531 15.16 2.39 15.04
N GLY A 532 14.17 3.21 15.40
CA GLY A 532 14.35 4.63 15.71
C GLY A 532 15.31 4.88 16.87
N LEU A 533 16.12 5.91 16.77
CA LEU A 533 17.03 6.41 17.80
C LEU A 533 16.43 7.67 18.45
N ASP A 534 16.69 7.92 19.73
CA ASP A 534 16.42 9.23 20.32
C ASP A 534 17.39 10.30 19.76
N LEU A 535 17.07 11.56 19.94
CA LEU A 535 17.86 12.65 19.35
C LEU A 535 19.33 12.64 19.77
N PRO A 536 19.70 12.50 21.06
CA PRO A 536 21.09 12.39 21.46
C PRO A 536 21.82 11.22 20.77
N GLU A 537 21.21 10.05 20.70
CA GLU A 537 21.76 8.86 20.04
C GLU A 537 21.90 9.10 18.53
N LEU A 538 20.87 9.69 17.89
CA LEU A 538 20.89 10.02 16.49
C LEU A 538 22.06 10.98 16.16
N THR A 539 22.31 12.01 16.98
CA THR A 539 23.43 12.94 16.73
C THR A 539 24.78 12.25 16.82
N LYS A 540 24.97 11.37 17.80
CA LYS A 540 26.20 10.56 17.92
C LYS A 540 26.35 9.61 16.73
N TYR A 541 25.27 8.95 16.32
CA TYR A 541 25.27 8.10 15.14
C TYR A 541 25.70 8.89 13.89
N LEU A 542 25.09 10.03 13.61
CA LEU A 542 25.42 10.87 12.45
C LEU A 542 26.89 11.29 12.46
N LYS A 543 27.41 11.73 13.59
CA LYS A 543 28.83 12.12 13.74
C LYS A 543 29.76 10.93 13.54
N SER A 544 29.41 9.75 14.06
CA SER A 544 30.21 8.53 13.87
C SER A 544 30.30 8.09 12.41
N GLN A 545 29.30 8.41 11.59
CA GLN A 545 29.32 8.16 10.15
C GLN A 545 30.21 9.16 9.37
N GLY A 546 30.61 10.28 9.96
CA GLY A 546 31.47 11.29 9.33
C GLY A 546 30.75 12.59 8.92
N VAL A 547 29.50 12.79 9.39
CA VAL A 547 28.78 14.05 9.22
C VAL A 547 29.56 15.20 9.83
N LYS A 548 29.78 16.28 9.07
CA LYS A 548 30.65 17.42 9.47
C LYS A 548 30.03 18.26 10.57
N LYS A 549 28.74 18.57 10.47
CA LYS A 549 28.00 19.36 11.46
C LYS A 549 26.55 18.87 11.55
N VAL A 550 26.00 18.86 12.77
CA VAL A 550 24.59 18.62 13.04
C VAL A 550 24.02 19.85 13.75
N ILE A 551 22.89 20.36 13.25
CA ILE A 551 22.07 21.38 13.91
C ILE A 551 20.68 20.80 14.12
N ILE A 552 20.11 21.00 15.32
CA ILE A 552 18.72 20.64 15.63
C ILE A 552 17.89 21.92 15.63
N THR A 553 16.74 21.91 14.95
CA THR A 553 15.74 22.98 15.09
C THR A 553 14.47 22.42 15.67
N THR A 554 13.83 23.14 16.61
CA THR A 554 12.65 22.68 17.34
C THR A 554 11.73 23.83 17.71
N ASP A 555 10.46 23.55 17.97
CA ASP A 555 9.49 24.52 18.50
C ASP A 555 9.60 24.74 20.01
N ASP A 556 10.31 23.85 20.74
CA ASP A 556 10.56 23.96 22.18
C ASP A 556 12.02 23.60 22.54
N THR A 557 12.90 24.59 22.54
CA THR A 557 14.31 24.42 22.96
C THR A 557 14.45 24.08 24.45
N SER A 558 13.44 24.36 25.26
CA SER A 558 13.50 24.09 26.70
C SER A 558 13.39 22.61 27.04
N ALA A 559 12.75 21.80 26.17
CA ALA A 559 12.59 20.38 26.34
C ALA A 559 13.92 19.61 26.47
N TYR A 560 15.01 20.19 25.94
CA TYR A 560 16.32 19.54 25.95
C TYR A 560 17.22 19.94 27.13
N LYS A 561 16.82 20.95 27.91
CA LYS A 561 17.64 21.44 29.06
C LYS A 561 17.78 20.40 30.16
N SER A 562 16.84 19.46 30.28
CA SER A 562 16.87 18.38 31.26
C SER A 562 17.72 17.18 30.82
N ILE A 563 18.17 17.14 29.58
CA ILE A 563 18.97 16.03 29.06
C ILE A 563 20.44 16.29 29.40
N GLU A 564 21.09 15.32 30.05
CA GLU A 564 22.50 15.42 30.41
C GLU A 564 23.38 15.73 29.19
N GLN A 565 24.29 16.70 29.33
CA GLN A 565 25.18 17.11 28.25
C GLN A 565 26.04 15.96 27.72
N SER A 566 26.39 15.01 28.55
CA SER A 566 27.16 13.80 28.18
C SER A 566 26.45 12.89 27.15
N ARG A 567 25.12 12.99 27.05
CA ARG A 567 24.33 12.24 26.08
C ARG A 567 24.45 12.80 24.67
N TRP A 568 24.78 14.08 24.50
CA TRP A 568 24.90 14.75 23.21
C TRP A 568 26.31 14.59 22.61
N ASP A 569 26.43 14.70 21.29
CA ASP A 569 27.73 14.99 20.66
C ASP A 569 28.13 16.45 20.98
N LYS A 570 29.41 16.67 21.16
CA LYS A 570 29.94 17.97 21.64
C LYS A 570 29.66 19.14 20.70
N ASP A 571 29.53 18.87 19.42
CA ASP A 571 29.39 19.90 18.37
C ASP A 571 27.92 20.12 17.94
N VAL A 572 26.94 19.57 18.64
CA VAL A 572 25.54 19.77 18.31
C VAL A 572 25.05 21.12 18.76
N GLU A 573 24.41 21.85 17.86
CA GLU A 573 23.76 23.13 18.12
C GLU A 573 22.26 22.97 18.09
N ILE A 574 21.53 23.53 19.07
CA ILE A 574 20.07 23.51 19.16
C ILE A 574 19.55 24.93 19.00
N MET A 575 18.67 25.14 18.01
CA MET A 575 18.12 26.44 17.64
C MET A 575 16.57 26.36 17.66
N HIS A 576 15.92 27.52 17.80
CA HIS A 576 14.47 27.59 17.64
C HIS A 576 14.09 27.42 16.16
N ARG A 577 12.90 26.85 15.87
CA ARG A 577 12.44 26.61 14.48
C ARG A 577 12.36 27.87 13.63
N ASP A 578 12.17 29.04 14.24
CA ASP A 578 12.10 30.32 13.53
C ASP A 578 13.43 30.70 12.92
N GLU A 579 14.55 30.16 13.43
CA GLU A 579 15.93 30.36 12.95
C GLU A 579 16.35 29.32 11.89
N ILE A 580 15.39 28.53 11.35
CA ILE A 580 15.69 27.40 10.43
C ILE A 580 16.45 27.84 9.18
N VAL A 581 16.18 29.03 8.65
CA VAL A 581 16.91 29.60 7.48
C VAL A 581 18.37 29.85 7.81
N ASP A 582 18.63 30.38 8.99
CA ASP A 582 20.02 30.66 9.42
C ASP A 582 20.76 29.36 9.75
N ALA A 583 20.08 28.37 10.34
CA ALA A 583 20.64 27.03 10.53
C ALA A 583 21.04 26.40 9.18
N GLN A 584 20.20 26.51 8.15
CA GLN A 584 20.50 26.02 6.81
C GLN A 584 21.69 26.75 6.16
N LYS A 585 21.76 28.07 6.29
CA LYS A 585 22.91 28.86 5.79
C LYS A 585 24.23 28.42 6.45
N LYS A 586 24.23 28.23 7.79
CA LYS A 586 25.40 27.73 8.54
C LYS A 586 25.86 26.37 8.02
N LEU A 587 24.92 25.42 7.80
CA LEU A 587 25.23 24.07 7.33
C LEU A 587 25.74 24.06 5.89
N LYS A 588 25.12 24.84 5.00
CA LYS A 588 25.53 24.98 3.60
C LYS A 588 26.96 25.51 3.46
N ALA A 589 27.41 26.38 4.35
CA ALA A 589 28.75 26.93 4.31
C ALA A 589 29.87 25.92 4.62
N ILE A 590 29.54 24.76 5.18
CA ILE A 590 30.49 23.73 5.57
C ILE A 590 30.60 22.69 4.45
N LYS A 591 31.76 22.60 3.79
CA LYS A 591 32.00 21.61 2.73
C LYS A 591 31.85 20.16 3.23
N GLY A 592 31.18 19.33 2.47
CA GLY A 592 30.90 17.94 2.78
C GLY A 592 29.46 17.73 3.23
N VAL A 593 29.19 16.58 3.85
CA VAL A 593 27.84 16.21 4.30
C VAL A 593 27.54 16.83 5.66
N THR A 594 26.45 17.59 5.72
CA THR A 594 25.92 18.19 6.96
C THR A 594 24.47 17.74 7.18
N VAL A 595 23.96 17.86 8.41
CA VAL A 595 22.60 17.43 8.75
C VAL A 595 21.88 18.49 9.57
N LEU A 596 20.69 18.85 9.13
CA LEU A 596 19.69 19.56 9.91
C LEU A 596 18.68 18.54 10.43
N VAL A 597 18.49 18.43 11.73
CA VAL A 597 17.40 17.64 12.31
C VAL A 597 16.30 18.59 12.75
N HIS A 598 15.13 18.51 12.11
CA HIS A 598 13.97 19.31 12.52
C HIS A 598 13.06 18.47 13.42
N ASP A 599 13.12 18.70 14.72
CA ASP A 599 12.32 17.98 15.71
C ASP A 599 11.03 18.73 16.05
N GLN A 600 9.95 18.26 15.48
CA GLN A 600 8.61 18.73 15.80
C GLN A 600 7.58 17.61 15.52
N SER A 601 6.73 17.32 16.49
CA SER A 601 5.76 16.22 16.40
C SER A 601 4.77 16.39 15.27
N CYS A 602 4.35 15.28 14.66
CA CYS A 602 3.33 15.25 13.62
C CYS A 602 2.00 15.85 14.11
N ALA A 603 1.51 16.91 13.46
CA ALA A 603 0.30 17.64 13.84
C ALA A 603 -0.96 16.75 13.87
N ALA A 604 -1.10 15.84 12.90
CA ALA A 604 -2.23 14.91 12.84
C ALA A 604 -2.17 13.88 13.98
N ASN A 605 -0.97 13.41 14.33
CA ASN A 605 -0.79 12.48 15.45
C ASN A 605 -1.05 13.19 16.79
N LEU A 606 -0.51 14.37 17.01
CA LEU A 606 -0.80 15.18 18.20
C LEU A 606 -2.31 15.38 18.39
N ARG A 607 -3.04 15.68 17.33
CA ARG A 607 -4.49 15.82 17.37
C ARG A 607 -5.19 14.53 17.83
N ARG A 608 -4.75 13.37 17.34
CA ARG A 608 -5.28 12.06 17.77
C ARG A 608 -4.98 11.81 19.25
N LEU A 609 -3.77 12.10 19.69
CA LEU A 609 -3.35 11.92 21.09
C LEU A 609 -4.11 12.86 22.04
N ARG A 610 -4.30 14.13 21.65
CA ARG A 610 -5.12 15.11 22.39
C ARG A 610 -6.57 14.65 22.55
N LYS A 611 -7.18 14.18 21.44
CA LYS A 611 -8.56 13.63 21.47
C LYS A 611 -8.71 12.41 22.39
N ARG A 612 -7.63 11.67 22.61
CA ARG A 612 -7.58 10.50 23.51
C ARG A 612 -7.18 10.88 24.95
N GLY A 613 -6.90 12.14 25.23
CA GLY A 613 -6.44 12.60 26.53
C GLY A 613 -5.01 12.17 26.91
N LEU A 614 -4.23 11.69 25.93
CA LEU A 614 -2.84 11.21 26.16
C LEU A 614 -1.81 12.34 26.12
N VAL A 615 -2.16 13.46 25.54
CA VAL A 615 -1.33 14.67 25.47
C VAL A 615 -2.19 15.88 25.80
N HIS A 616 -1.62 16.83 26.55
CA HIS A 616 -2.31 18.07 26.93
C HIS A 616 -2.74 18.88 25.72
N GLU A 617 -4.00 19.33 25.73
CA GLU A 617 -4.49 20.23 24.70
C GLU A 617 -4.26 21.69 25.09
N PRO A 618 -3.51 22.48 24.26
CA PRO A 618 -3.30 23.91 24.54
C PRO A 618 -4.64 24.65 24.65
N LYS A 619 -4.84 25.39 25.74
CA LYS A 619 -6.08 26.18 25.97
C LYS A 619 -6.19 27.37 25.04
N LYS A 620 -5.03 27.96 24.65
CA LYS A 620 -4.97 29.13 23.81
C LYS A 620 -5.60 28.88 22.41
N ARG A 621 -6.47 29.77 21.98
CA ARG A 621 -7.07 29.81 20.64
C ARG A 621 -6.69 31.11 19.97
N ILE A 622 -6.49 31.07 18.67
CA ILE A 622 -6.22 32.25 17.86
C ILE A 622 -7.45 32.53 17.00
N PHE A 623 -7.91 33.78 17.04
CA PHE A 623 -8.96 34.29 16.20
C PHE A 623 -8.47 35.48 15.39
N ILE A 624 -9.09 35.79 14.29
CA ILE A 624 -8.87 36.99 13.51
C ILE A 624 -10.14 37.89 13.66
N ASN A 625 -9.94 39.11 14.09
CA ASN A 625 -11.03 40.10 14.12
C ASN A 625 -11.29 40.60 12.69
N GLU A 626 -12.42 40.19 12.13
CA GLU A 626 -12.81 40.52 10.76
C GLU A 626 -12.97 42.03 10.52
N ALA A 627 -13.35 42.79 11.56
CA ALA A 627 -13.48 44.24 11.47
C ALA A 627 -12.11 44.95 11.34
N VAL A 628 -11.03 44.32 11.83
CA VAL A 628 -9.64 44.85 11.74
C VAL A 628 -8.88 44.24 10.58
N CYS A 629 -9.24 43.03 10.15
CA CYS A 629 -8.56 42.34 9.06
C CYS A 629 -8.72 43.06 7.73
N GLU A 630 -7.64 43.36 7.05
CA GLU A 630 -7.65 43.98 5.72
C GLU A 630 -7.72 42.95 4.56
N GLY A 631 -7.70 41.65 4.87
CA GLY A 631 -7.75 40.60 3.85
C GLY A 631 -6.45 40.46 3.01
N CYS A 632 -5.33 40.95 3.51
CA CYS A 632 -4.05 40.97 2.80
C CYS A 632 -3.48 39.56 2.53
N GLY A 633 -3.90 38.53 3.31
CA GLY A 633 -3.43 37.14 3.13
C GLY A 633 -2.07 36.80 3.73
N ASP A 634 -1.34 37.74 4.32
CA ASP A 634 0.01 37.54 4.87
C ASP A 634 0.10 36.39 5.88
N CYS A 635 -0.91 36.25 6.74
CA CYS A 635 -0.99 35.13 7.70
C CYS A 635 -1.09 33.76 7.01
N GLY A 636 -1.72 33.67 5.86
CA GLY A 636 -1.77 32.46 5.03
C GLY A 636 -0.43 32.15 4.40
N VAL A 637 0.24 33.16 3.84
CA VAL A 637 1.57 33.01 3.23
C VAL A 637 2.62 32.57 4.26
N LYS A 638 2.62 33.20 5.44
CA LYS A 638 3.62 32.88 6.50
C LYS A 638 3.43 31.52 7.13
N SER A 639 2.17 31.10 7.34
CA SER A 639 1.90 29.82 7.98
C SER A 639 1.75 28.66 7.01
N ASN A 640 1.40 28.94 5.77
CA ASN A 640 1.01 27.92 4.78
C ASN A 640 0.00 26.89 5.35
N CYS A 641 -0.98 27.37 6.12
CA CYS A 641 -1.84 26.54 6.96
C CYS A 641 -3.28 26.53 6.43
N LEU A 642 -3.83 25.33 6.19
CA LEU A 642 -5.20 25.15 5.71
C LEU A 642 -6.29 25.67 6.67
N SER A 643 -5.97 25.85 7.95
CA SER A 643 -6.93 26.46 8.90
C SER A 643 -7.05 27.98 8.72
N VAL A 644 -6.14 28.61 8.01
CA VAL A 644 -6.20 30.04 7.67
C VAL A 644 -6.99 30.14 6.36
N GLN A 645 -8.25 30.54 6.46
CA GLN A 645 -9.20 30.45 5.35
C GLN A 645 -9.79 31.83 5.02
N PRO A 646 -10.10 32.11 3.74
CA PRO A 646 -10.84 33.30 3.37
C PRO A 646 -12.31 33.22 3.84
N ILE A 647 -12.85 34.32 4.25
CA ILE A 647 -14.27 34.51 4.54
C ILE A 647 -14.80 35.72 3.78
N LYS A 648 -16.02 35.61 3.22
CA LYS A 648 -16.72 36.74 2.62
C LYS A 648 -17.53 37.43 3.70
N THR A 649 -17.35 38.74 3.86
CA THR A 649 -18.09 39.59 4.77
C THR A 649 -18.76 40.75 4.00
N GLU A 650 -19.63 41.54 4.65
CA GLU A 650 -20.18 42.77 4.08
C GLU A 650 -19.12 43.81 3.72
N PHE A 651 -17.92 43.73 4.35
CA PHE A 651 -16.75 44.56 4.07
C PHE A 651 -15.75 43.91 3.12
N GLY A 652 -16.16 42.98 2.29
CA GLY A 652 -15.33 42.26 1.35
C GLY A 652 -14.72 41.00 1.89
N ARG A 653 -13.67 40.48 1.20
CA ARG A 653 -12.97 39.28 1.58
C ARG A 653 -12.03 39.52 2.77
N LYS A 654 -12.22 38.77 3.84
CA LYS A 654 -11.39 38.78 5.04
C LYS A 654 -10.76 37.39 5.25
N THR A 655 -10.04 37.20 6.35
CA THR A 655 -9.43 35.92 6.72
C THR A 655 -9.94 35.49 8.09
N GLN A 656 -10.19 34.20 8.24
CA GLN A 656 -10.56 33.57 9.52
C GLN A 656 -9.65 32.38 9.81
N ILE A 657 -9.62 31.94 11.06
CA ILE A 657 -9.02 30.66 11.45
C ILE A 657 -10.14 29.67 11.72
N ASP A 658 -10.22 28.63 10.89
CA ASP A 658 -11.14 27.52 11.12
C ASP A 658 -10.73 26.74 12.37
N GLN A 659 -11.43 26.96 13.47
CA GLN A 659 -11.11 26.37 14.77
C GLN A 659 -11.20 24.84 14.80
N PRO A 660 -12.17 24.20 14.11
CA PRO A 660 -12.26 22.76 14.04
C PRO A 660 -11.04 22.08 13.41
N SER A 661 -10.44 22.67 12.38
CA SER A 661 -9.25 22.10 11.71
C SER A 661 -7.93 22.55 12.32
N CYS A 662 -7.91 23.60 13.16
CA CYS A 662 -6.70 24.17 13.76
C CYS A 662 -6.00 23.18 14.69
N ASN A 663 -4.73 22.86 14.42
CA ASN A 663 -3.87 22.01 15.25
C ASN A 663 -3.01 22.79 16.26
N LYS A 664 -3.21 24.11 16.38
CA LYS A 664 -2.57 24.96 17.40
C LYS A 664 -1.04 24.99 17.32
N ASP A 665 -0.55 25.06 16.09
CA ASP A 665 0.87 25.25 15.79
C ASP A 665 1.34 26.71 15.99
N TYR A 666 0.39 27.65 15.86
CA TYR A 666 0.57 29.10 16.05
C TYR A 666 1.49 29.81 15.05
N SER A 667 2.01 29.14 14.03
CA SER A 667 2.82 29.79 12.98
C SER A 667 2.10 30.93 12.24
N CYS A 668 0.78 30.94 12.24
CA CYS A 668 -0.01 32.00 11.63
C CYS A 668 0.20 33.39 12.29
N VAL A 669 0.63 33.45 13.54
CA VAL A 669 0.86 34.73 14.27
C VAL A 669 2.26 35.32 14.09
N GLU A 670 3.14 34.72 13.31
CA GLU A 670 4.48 35.26 13.01
C GLU A 670 4.42 36.64 12.32
N GLY A 671 3.27 37.04 11.81
CA GLY A 671 3.07 38.26 11.06
C GLY A 671 2.85 39.53 11.88
N ASN A 672 2.80 39.51 13.21
CA ASN A 672 2.48 40.67 14.05
C ASN A 672 1.25 41.47 13.61
N CYS A 673 0.23 40.80 13.07
CA CYS A 673 -0.96 41.45 12.54
C CYS A 673 -1.88 41.91 13.69
N PRO A 674 -2.37 43.18 13.72
CA PRO A 674 -3.24 43.68 14.78
C PRO A 674 -4.62 43.04 14.83
N SER A 675 -5.02 42.31 13.80
CA SER A 675 -6.31 41.58 13.78
C SER A 675 -6.32 40.29 14.57
N PHE A 676 -5.15 39.78 14.99
CA PHE A 676 -5.09 38.55 15.80
C PHE A 676 -5.56 38.77 17.23
N ILE A 677 -6.44 37.86 17.69
CA ILE A 677 -6.96 37.83 19.05
C ILE A 677 -6.59 36.49 19.66
N GLN A 678 -5.97 36.51 20.85
CA GLN A 678 -5.72 35.32 21.64
C GLN A 678 -6.83 35.13 22.67
N VAL A 679 -7.51 33.99 22.62
CA VAL A 679 -8.56 33.62 23.56
C VAL A 679 -8.09 32.46 24.40
N ILE A 680 -8.14 32.60 25.72
CA ILE A 680 -7.89 31.52 26.68
C ILE A 680 -9.22 31.25 27.40
N PRO A 681 -9.92 30.12 27.11
CA PRO A 681 -11.15 29.75 27.79
C PRO A 681 -10.93 29.61 29.30
N SER A 682 -11.91 30.02 30.08
CA SER A 682 -11.90 29.80 31.53
C SER A 682 -12.02 28.31 31.85
N ASP A 683 -11.52 27.89 33.05
CA ASP A 683 -11.59 26.50 33.48
C ASP A 683 -13.01 26.04 33.90
N LYS A 684 -13.97 26.94 33.89
CA LYS A 684 -15.37 26.60 34.13
C LYS A 684 -15.92 25.90 32.89
N ASP A 685 -16.03 24.62 33.00
CA ASP A 685 -16.63 23.72 32.00
C ASP A 685 -18.14 23.93 31.90
N ASP A 686 -18.56 25.03 31.34
CA ASP A 686 -19.91 25.19 30.77
C ASP A 686 -19.96 24.46 29.43
N LYS A 687 -19.90 23.14 29.47
CA LYS A 687 -20.33 22.32 28.34
C LYS A 687 -21.81 22.58 28.14
N ARG A 688 -22.16 23.59 27.33
CA ARG A 688 -23.49 23.68 26.79
C ARG A 688 -23.78 22.34 26.13
N LYS A 689 -24.65 21.56 26.79
CA LYS A 689 -25.24 20.40 26.12
C LYS A 689 -25.94 21.00 24.89
N LEU A 690 -25.49 20.57 23.73
CA LEU A 690 -26.25 20.84 22.50
C LEU A 690 -27.70 20.40 22.80
N PRO A 691 -28.69 21.23 22.45
CA PRO A 691 -30.07 20.81 22.61
C PRO A 691 -30.23 19.47 21.93
N ASP A 692 -30.79 18.50 22.64
CA ASP A 692 -31.17 17.24 22.08
C ASP A 692 -32.19 17.53 20.97
N ILE A 693 -31.68 17.58 19.75
CA ILE A 693 -32.58 17.68 18.58
C ILE A 693 -33.15 16.25 18.51
N GLY A 694 -34.26 16.03 19.21
CA GLY A 694 -34.95 14.75 19.23
C GLY A 694 -35.24 14.32 17.82
N PHE A 695 -34.30 13.56 17.24
CA PHE A 695 -34.43 13.00 15.92
C PHE A 695 -35.26 11.73 16.05
N ASP A 696 -36.51 11.80 15.58
CA ASP A 696 -37.36 10.63 15.50
C ASP A 696 -36.92 9.76 14.32
N SER A 697 -36.19 8.71 14.63
CA SER A 697 -35.73 7.74 13.63
C SER A 697 -36.87 7.04 12.87
N SER A 698 -38.12 7.11 13.39
CA SER A 698 -39.33 6.58 12.71
C SER A 698 -39.72 7.39 11.48
N MET A 699 -39.23 8.66 11.36
CA MET A 699 -39.48 9.51 10.19
C MET A 699 -38.57 9.17 8.99
N LEU A 700 -37.55 8.33 9.17
CA LEU A 700 -36.72 7.91 8.06
C LEU A 700 -37.41 6.80 7.27
N PRO A 701 -37.44 6.89 5.93
CA PRO A 701 -37.92 5.79 5.12
C PRO A 701 -37.03 4.56 5.36
N ASN A 702 -37.64 3.41 5.58
CA ASN A 702 -36.91 2.15 5.68
C ASN A 702 -36.08 1.95 4.41
N PRO A 703 -34.79 1.60 4.54
CA PRO A 703 -33.96 1.31 3.38
C PRO A 703 -34.60 0.17 2.57
N LYS A 704 -34.60 0.31 1.25
CA LYS A 704 -35.07 -0.76 0.36
C LYS A 704 -34.23 -2.01 0.61
N LYS A 705 -34.89 -3.09 1.02
CA LYS A 705 -34.20 -4.39 1.17
C LYS A 705 -33.79 -4.88 -0.21
N ILE A 706 -32.50 -5.15 -0.37
CA ILE A 706 -31.99 -5.82 -1.56
C ILE A 706 -32.48 -7.29 -1.51
N GLN A 707 -33.30 -7.67 -2.49
CA GLN A 707 -33.87 -9.03 -2.59
C GLN A 707 -32.92 -10.02 -3.29
N LYS A 708 -31.62 -9.95 -3.04
CA LYS A 708 -30.67 -10.96 -3.55
C LYS A 708 -30.10 -11.74 -2.37
N ASP A 709 -30.06 -13.05 -2.48
CA ASP A 709 -29.55 -13.97 -1.45
C ASP A 709 -28.06 -13.78 -1.16
N VAL A 710 -27.34 -13.11 -2.05
CA VAL A 710 -25.94 -12.69 -1.88
C VAL A 710 -25.79 -11.26 -2.36
N ALA A 711 -25.74 -10.33 -1.42
CA ALA A 711 -25.36 -8.94 -1.73
C ALA A 711 -23.89 -8.73 -1.34
N ASN A 712 -23.02 -8.58 -2.32
CA ASN A 712 -21.69 -8.01 -2.10
C ASN A 712 -21.82 -6.50 -2.10
N VAL A 713 -21.76 -5.89 -0.93
CA VAL A 713 -21.75 -4.44 -0.79
C VAL A 713 -20.29 -4.00 -0.64
N PHE A 714 -19.74 -3.43 -1.70
CA PHE A 714 -18.43 -2.77 -1.64
C PHE A 714 -18.62 -1.37 -1.06
N LEU A 715 -18.34 -1.21 0.22
CA LEU A 715 -18.30 0.10 0.87
C LEU A 715 -16.84 0.50 1.07
N SER A 716 -16.35 1.42 0.27
CA SER A 716 -15.06 2.07 0.53
C SER A 716 -15.13 2.83 1.86
N LEU A 717 -14.10 2.73 2.69
CA LEU A 717 -13.97 3.51 3.94
C LEU A 717 -14.08 5.01 3.69
N ILE A 718 -13.65 5.48 2.55
CA ILE A 718 -13.82 6.86 2.09
C ILE A 718 -15.31 7.20 1.99
N HIS A 719 -16.11 6.36 1.36
CA HIS A 719 -17.56 6.59 1.19
C HIS A 719 -18.35 6.49 2.49
N ILE A 720 -17.88 5.74 3.49
CA ILE A 720 -18.50 5.65 4.81
C ILE A 720 -18.19 6.88 5.66
N SER A 721 -16.99 7.42 5.56
CA SER A 721 -16.56 8.56 6.36
C SER A 721 -16.93 9.92 5.75
N GLU A 722 -17.04 10.02 4.44
CA GLU A 722 -17.36 11.26 3.72
C GLU A 722 -18.73 11.87 4.04
N PRO A 723 -19.83 11.12 4.06
CA PRO A 723 -21.14 11.71 4.34
C PRO A 723 -21.24 12.30 5.74
N THR A 724 -20.47 11.79 6.69
CA THR A 724 -20.53 12.19 8.10
C THR A 724 -19.45 13.20 8.50
N ARG A 725 -18.41 13.41 7.66
CA ARG A 725 -17.28 14.30 7.96
C ARG A 725 -16.62 14.89 6.69
N PRO A 726 -17.32 15.68 5.90
CA PRO A 726 -16.78 16.21 4.64
C PRO A 726 -15.52 17.08 4.80
N LEU A 727 -15.24 17.56 6.01
CA LEU A 727 -14.08 18.41 6.31
C LEU A 727 -12.86 17.65 6.85
N TYR A 728 -12.96 16.33 7.07
CA TYR A 728 -11.90 15.56 7.74
C TYR A 728 -11.17 14.55 6.85
N ILE A 729 -11.59 14.37 5.63
CA ILE A 729 -11.06 13.34 4.72
C ILE A 729 -9.77 13.76 4.06
N SER A 730 -9.54 15.05 3.93
CA SER A 730 -8.22 15.55 3.50
C SER A 730 -7.10 15.24 4.49
N TYR A 731 -7.37 14.48 5.58
CA TYR A 731 -6.45 14.21 6.68
C TYR A 731 -6.36 12.75 7.12
N ALA A 732 -6.92 11.82 6.35
CA ALA A 732 -6.78 10.39 6.62
C ALA A 732 -5.53 9.80 5.99
#